data_91c5257b62d6f055cc57642eebd9a4ad
#
_entry.id   91c5257b62d6f055cc57642eebd9a4ad
#
_cell.length_a   1.000
_cell.length_b   1.000
_cell.length_c   1.000
_cell.angle_alpha   90.00
_cell.angle_beta   90.00
_cell.angle_gamma   90.00
#
_symmetry.space_group_name_H-M   'P 1'
#
loop_
_entity.id
_entity.type
_entity.pdbx_description
1 polymer ?
#
loop_
_entity_poly.entity_id
_entity_poly.type
_entity_poly.pdbx_seq_one_letter_code
_entity_poly.pdbx_strand_id
1 'polypeptide(L)'
;AYEGENGLDITLRSLQDGKPVQDTTVQLVAMSNEILAETRTNEQGRVAFDKPLTNGAGNMAPKMVLAFSAKGELAALDLTRAPVDLSEHAVGGRRTPGIVDAYVYTDRGIYRPGESVKISALLRDRAGRQVDDRTGNLVIYRPNGLVADKIRFDDPESGAVLNSFELPKGASRGQWRATIEIDGLPETSGSARFAVEDFVPQRIAVDLKADDRTAMKLGGTRDIAVASRFLYGAPGAGLTVKAEARLEPQPNPFPAFDGFSFGRYDATFEERIIELPDQATDGAGAAIVRLAPGNAGSNAGRPLRINAVISVLEPGGRAVTDSVRVPYRPENLYVGLKPGFDESVEEGGDSIFQVVAVNADGAAVAQRLAWKMLAIDYHYDWYRDGEEWRWRRSRTVTKVNEGVVSTTTGGTAEIKVSGLEWGSHELVVEAEGVNVGAAASDDFYVGWGGRVSDDGVEAPDRVRVMGPEKSPTPGQTAEITIVPPYDGQAQIVVATDRVLSVQNLNVTAGGTRVSLPVTDAWGEGAYVMVNVYTERDPVLQAKPRRAVGVAHVPVNMDSRTFSLTIDAPKVARPRGEQVIEVDFGGGPREPVFLTLAAVDEGILQLTKFKSPDPVAYYYGQKALGIEQYDDYGRLLDPNMGLPAEVRTGGDQLGGEGLTVVPTKSVALFSGLVEVGRSGKAKVRFALPDFNGELRIMAVAWSKTGLGEGEAKMTVRDAAPSDLILPRFMAPGDEAFLTASIDNIELPAGEFAAEISAAGSIEVAESRLTRTLQTGKRSDAPVRVEARNEGISQVRMAVTGPNNFAVQHIYDIQTRSPYLPETRSTSMLMQPGQQYAIDPKLLVGYVPGSVDVTVGFSSIPVDPATLYASLDRYPYGCTEQTVSRAMPLLYSEQLVAMGARGARDNARDRVQTAVNTILNRQGSEGAFGLWREGDGYASPWLGAYSTDFIYRAKAAGYSVPDEALDRAYGALRAVSTGDQWRVYGYDTDVYEGQYSNDTAEQMMFRSSA
;
A
#
# COMPACT_ATOMS: atom_id res chain seq x y z
N ALA A 1 -19.81 26.27 -14.56
CA ALA A 1 -20.13 26.33 -13.15
C ALA A 1 -19.06 25.58 -12.36
N TYR A 2 -18.91 25.93 -11.10
CA TYR A 2 -17.99 25.31 -10.17
C TYR A 2 -18.75 24.92 -8.91
N GLU A 3 -18.74 23.64 -8.57
CA GLU A 3 -19.35 23.13 -7.33
C GLU A 3 -18.28 22.79 -6.31
N GLY A 4 -18.46 23.27 -5.07
CA GLY A 4 -17.51 23.04 -3.97
C GLY A 4 -18.18 23.12 -2.60
N GLU A 5 -17.36 23.25 -1.53
CA GLU A 5 -17.84 23.32 -0.15
C GLU A 5 -18.68 24.59 0.15
N ASN A 6 -18.50 25.66 -0.59
CA ASN A 6 -19.30 26.87 -0.45
C ASN A 6 -20.58 26.91 -1.33
N GLY A 7 -20.86 25.83 -2.08
CA GLY A 7 -21.99 25.69 -2.96
C GLY A 7 -21.64 25.77 -4.45
N LEU A 8 -22.52 26.34 -5.25
CA LEU A 8 -22.39 26.35 -6.71
C LEU A 8 -22.15 27.78 -7.21
N ASP A 9 -21.01 27.99 -7.85
CA ASP A 9 -20.62 29.27 -8.47
C ASP A 9 -20.80 29.18 -9.98
N ILE A 10 -21.59 30.08 -10.54
CA ILE A 10 -21.98 30.04 -11.93
C ILE A 10 -21.52 31.31 -12.64
N THR A 11 -20.95 31.16 -13.83
CA THR A 11 -20.60 32.27 -14.69
C THR A 11 -21.28 32.10 -16.05
N LEU A 12 -22.03 33.10 -16.48
CA LEU A 12 -22.65 33.19 -17.78
C LEU A 12 -21.80 33.98 -18.75
N ARG A 13 -21.59 33.39 -19.93
CA ARG A 13 -20.83 34.01 -21.02
C ARG A 13 -21.57 33.94 -22.34
N SER A 14 -21.38 34.97 -23.14
CA SER A 14 -21.85 35.00 -24.52
C SER A 14 -21.02 33.99 -25.37
N LEU A 15 -21.70 33.12 -26.08
CA LEU A 15 -21.07 32.21 -27.06
C LEU A 15 -20.57 32.96 -28.32
N GLN A 16 -21.00 34.21 -28.52
CA GLN A 16 -20.60 35.02 -29.67
C GLN A 16 -19.18 35.60 -29.48
N ASP A 17 -18.91 36.21 -28.32
CA ASP A 17 -17.65 36.96 -28.07
C ASP A 17 -16.93 36.58 -26.77
N GLY A 18 -17.35 35.53 -26.07
CA GLY A 18 -16.75 35.03 -24.84
C GLY A 18 -16.91 35.95 -23.61
N LYS A 19 -17.60 37.12 -23.75
CA LYS A 19 -17.68 38.08 -22.64
C LYS A 19 -18.73 37.71 -21.59
N PRO A 20 -18.58 38.16 -20.34
CA PRO A 20 -19.56 37.97 -19.29
C PRO A 20 -20.92 38.59 -19.66
N VAL A 21 -22.01 37.91 -19.28
CA VAL A 21 -23.38 38.38 -19.50
C VAL A 21 -24.00 38.78 -18.17
N GLN A 22 -24.25 40.07 -17.99
CA GLN A 22 -24.85 40.64 -16.78
C GLN A 22 -26.38 40.67 -16.83
N ASP A 23 -27.03 40.91 -15.67
CA ASP A 23 -28.47 41.09 -15.50
C ASP A 23 -29.37 40.00 -16.11
N THR A 24 -28.87 38.79 -16.12
CA THR A 24 -29.56 37.59 -16.60
C THR A 24 -30.12 36.81 -15.41
N THR A 25 -31.41 36.45 -15.48
CA THR A 25 -32.09 35.64 -14.46
C THR A 25 -31.54 34.22 -14.50
N VAL A 26 -31.05 33.70 -13.34
CA VAL A 26 -30.54 32.32 -13.19
C VAL A 26 -31.36 31.60 -12.14
N GLN A 27 -31.90 30.44 -12.52
CA GLN A 27 -32.67 29.55 -11.65
C GLN A 27 -31.88 28.25 -11.39
N LEU A 28 -31.85 27.82 -10.13
CA LEU A 28 -31.41 26.48 -9.71
C LEU A 28 -32.65 25.60 -9.57
N VAL A 29 -32.70 24.47 -10.30
CA VAL A 29 -33.88 23.61 -10.39
C VAL A 29 -33.56 22.22 -9.86
N ALA A 30 -34.45 21.69 -9.03
CA ALA A 30 -34.35 20.36 -8.45
C ALA A 30 -34.73 19.23 -9.42
N MET A 31 -34.46 17.98 -9.02
CA MET A 31 -34.94 16.78 -9.73
C MET A 31 -36.46 16.73 -9.87
N SER A 32 -37.22 17.30 -8.92
CA SER A 32 -38.68 17.46 -8.97
C SER A 32 -39.16 18.52 -9.96
N ASN A 33 -38.28 19.27 -10.61
CA ASN A 33 -38.53 20.49 -11.40
C ASN A 33 -38.99 21.70 -10.54
N GLU A 34 -38.82 21.67 -9.22
CA GLU A 34 -39.07 22.82 -8.35
C GLU A 34 -37.86 23.78 -8.40
N ILE A 35 -38.15 25.09 -8.41
CA ILE A 35 -37.10 26.12 -8.38
C ILE A 35 -36.60 26.25 -6.95
N LEU A 36 -35.35 25.84 -6.71
CA LEU A 36 -34.68 25.92 -5.40
C LEU A 36 -34.29 27.36 -5.07
N ALA A 37 -33.83 28.10 -6.07
CA ALA A 37 -33.47 29.51 -5.93
C ALA A 37 -33.45 30.22 -7.29
N GLU A 38 -33.66 31.54 -7.27
CA GLU A 38 -33.57 32.43 -8.42
C GLU A 38 -32.83 33.71 -8.05
N THR A 39 -31.91 34.15 -8.92
CA THR A 39 -31.13 35.36 -8.75
C THR A 39 -30.65 35.89 -10.09
N ARG A 40 -29.93 37.04 -10.13
CA ARG A 40 -29.40 37.62 -11.35
C ARG A 40 -27.90 37.73 -11.37
N THR A 41 -27.32 37.61 -12.56
CA THR A 41 -25.86 37.74 -12.75
C THR A 41 -25.41 39.19 -12.54
N ASN A 42 -24.25 39.37 -11.91
CA ASN A 42 -23.59 40.66 -11.71
C ASN A 42 -22.88 41.13 -13.01
N GLU A 43 -22.13 42.26 -12.93
CA GLU A 43 -21.36 42.83 -14.05
C GLU A 43 -20.31 41.87 -14.62
N GLN A 44 -19.88 40.89 -13.83
CA GLN A 44 -18.90 39.85 -14.21
C GLN A 44 -19.62 38.60 -14.76
N GLY A 45 -20.96 38.64 -14.95
CA GLY A 45 -21.75 37.50 -15.38
C GLY A 45 -21.88 36.41 -14.33
N ARG A 46 -21.54 36.68 -13.05
CA ARG A 46 -21.43 35.68 -11.99
C ARG A 46 -22.63 35.70 -11.05
N VAL A 47 -22.99 34.51 -10.59
CA VAL A 47 -23.95 34.27 -9.50
C VAL A 47 -23.49 33.08 -8.67
N ALA A 48 -23.76 33.06 -7.37
CA ALA A 48 -23.47 31.94 -6.49
C ALA A 48 -24.72 31.48 -5.74
N PHE A 49 -24.87 30.19 -5.55
CA PHE A 49 -25.88 29.57 -4.69
C PHE A 49 -25.14 28.87 -3.54
N ASP A 50 -25.51 29.23 -2.31
CA ASP A 50 -24.86 28.71 -1.11
C ASP A 50 -25.10 27.19 -0.92
N LYS A 51 -24.19 26.52 -0.21
CA LYS A 51 -24.21 25.07 0.01
C LYS A 51 -25.58 24.52 0.49
N PRO A 52 -26.34 25.15 1.40
CA PRO A 52 -27.67 24.66 1.79
C PRO A 52 -28.65 24.45 0.63
N LEU A 53 -28.52 25.23 -0.45
CA LEU A 53 -29.34 25.11 -1.66
C LEU A 53 -28.87 23.99 -2.59
N THR A 54 -27.60 23.54 -2.45
CA THR A 54 -26.99 22.51 -3.31
C THR A 54 -26.86 21.15 -2.65
N ASN A 55 -27.18 21.03 -1.34
CA ASN A 55 -27.12 19.78 -0.57
C ASN A 55 -28.43 18.97 -0.56
N GLY A 56 -29.43 19.33 -1.37
CA GLY A 56 -30.65 18.58 -1.46
C GLY A 56 -30.45 17.12 -1.87
N ALA A 57 -31.26 16.21 -1.32
CA ALA A 57 -31.20 14.78 -1.65
C ALA A 57 -32.50 14.29 -2.29
N GLY A 58 -32.43 13.19 -3.07
CA GLY A 58 -33.59 12.63 -3.75
C GLY A 58 -34.23 13.62 -4.71
N ASN A 59 -35.55 13.84 -4.62
CA ASN A 59 -36.26 14.74 -5.50
C ASN A 59 -35.89 16.22 -5.34
N MET A 60 -35.27 16.61 -4.23
CA MET A 60 -34.80 17.96 -3.94
C MET A 60 -33.34 18.19 -4.30
N ALA A 61 -32.63 17.17 -4.80
CA ALA A 61 -31.27 17.32 -5.30
C ALA A 61 -31.23 18.28 -6.49
N PRO A 62 -30.25 19.21 -6.59
CA PRO A 62 -30.03 20.06 -7.74
C PRO A 62 -29.86 19.23 -9.01
N LYS A 63 -30.53 19.62 -10.06
CA LYS A 63 -30.49 18.95 -11.36
C LYS A 63 -29.99 19.85 -12.47
N MET A 64 -30.49 21.08 -12.51
CA MET A 64 -30.29 21.96 -13.66
C MET A 64 -30.15 23.42 -13.26
N VAL A 65 -29.27 24.11 -13.95
CA VAL A 65 -29.23 25.58 -13.95
C VAL A 65 -29.86 26.08 -15.23
N LEU A 66 -30.85 26.97 -15.11
CA LEU A 66 -31.49 27.64 -16.23
C LEU A 66 -31.16 29.13 -16.19
N ALA A 67 -30.81 29.72 -17.34
CA ALA A 67 -30.53 31.13 -17.45
C ALA A 67 -31.41 31.77 -18.55
N PHE A 68 -32.06 32.86 -18.22
CA PHE A 68 -33.01 33.57 -19.12
C PHE A 68 -32.54 35.01 -19.32
N SER A 69 -32.12 35.34 -20.55
CA SER A 69 -31.74 36.71 -20.89
C SER A 69 -32.98 37.61 -21.13
N ALA A 70 -32.81 38.90 -20.94
CA ALA A 70 -33.85 39.89 -21.27
C ALA A 70 -34.28 39.88 -22.77
N LYS A 71 -33.46 39.27 -23.64
CA LYS A 71 -33.72 39.12 -25.07
C LYS A 71 -34.49 37.83 -25.41
N GLY A 72 -34.86 37.03 -24.41
CA GLY A 72 -35.59 35.77 -24.60
C GLY A 72 -34.67 34.58 -24.95
N GLU A 73 -33.36 34.70 -24.76
CA GLU A 73 -32.43 33.61 -24.93
C GLU A 73 -32.43 32.69 -23.68
N LEU A 74 -32.33 31.37 -23.89
CA LEU A 74 -32.30 30.36 -22.83
C LEU A 74 -30.97 29.60 -22.90
N ALA A 75 -30.31 29.46 -21.76
CA ALA A 75 -29.22 28.51 -21.56
C ALA A 75 -29.58 27.53 -20.43
N ALA A 76 -29.15 26.28 -20.55
CA ALA A 76 -29.41 25.24 -19.59
C ALA A 76 -28.12 24.42 -19.35
N LEU A 77 -27.76 24.21 -18.07
CA LEU A 77 -26.63 23.37 -17.65
C LEU A 77 -27.15 22.23 -16.77
N ASP A 78 -26.92 21.00 -17.19
CA ASP A 78 -27.32 19.78 -16.48
C ASP A 78 -26.22 19.37 -15.46
N LEU A 79 -26.53 19.46 -14.19
CA LEU A 79 -25.64 19.16 -13.09
C LEU A 79 -25.55 17.63 -12.76
N THR A 80 -26.39 16.81 -13.40
CA THR A 80 -26.36 15.36 -13.22
C THR A 80 -25.33 14.67 -14.12
N ARG A 81 -24.68 15.42 -14.99
CA ARG A 81 -23.63 14.92 -15.87
C ARG A 81 -22.29 14.90 -15.18
N ALA A 82 -21.36 14.11 -15.74
CA ALA A 82 -19.99 14.12 -15.28
C ALA A 82 -19.37 15.53 -15.40
N PRO A 83 -18.63 16.00 -14.41
CA PRO A 83 -17.86 17.25 -14.48
C PRO A 83 -16.77 17.14 -15.56
N VAL A 84 -16.17 18.28 -15.89
CA VAL A 84 -15.00 18.33 -16.78
C VAL A 84 -13.86 17.52 -16.16
N ASP A 85 -13.30 16.59 -16.93
CA ASP A 85 -12.16 15.80 -16.48
C ASP A 85 -10.89 16.68 -16.40
N LEU A 86 -10.35 16.82 -15.19
CA LEU A 86 -9.14 17.57 -14.89
C LEU A 86 -8.00 16.65 -14.42
N SER A 87 -8.15 15.33 -14.49
CA SER A 87 -7.18 14.34 -13.95
C SER A 87 -5.78 14.52 -14.53
N GLU A 88 -5.65 14.98 -15.77
CA GLU A 88 -4.38 15.20 -16.44
C GLU A 88 -3.65 16.51 -16.01
N HIS A 89 -4.28 17.34 -15.17
CA HIS A 89 -3.72 18.62 -14.73
C HIS A 89 -3.04 18.58 -13.37
N ALA A 90 -2.56 17.42 -12.91
CA ALA A 90 -1.90 17.24 -11.61
C ALA A 90 -2.74 17.78 -10.42
N VAL A 91 -4.06 17.66 -10.50
CA VAL A 91 -5.01 18.10 -9.45
C VAL A 91 -5.14 17.11 -8.30
N GLY A 92 -4.36 16.04 -8.32
CA GLY A 92 -4.33 15.02 -7.27
C GLY A 92 -3.70 15.52 -5.98
N GLY A 93 -3.86 14.70 -4.93
CA GLY A 93 -3.33 14.98 -3.61
C GLY A 93 -4.20 14.35 -2.53
N ARG A 94 -3.94 14.70 -1.28
CA ARG A 94 -4.80 14.29 -0.17
C ARG A 94 -6.12 15.09 -0.22
N ARG A 95 -7.24 14.44 -0.01
CA ARG A 95 -8.55 15.14 0.06
C ARG A 95 -8.51 16.22 1.14
N THR A 96 -9.19 17.32 0.89
CA THR A 96 -9.37 18.37 1.90
C THR A 96 -10.08 17.77 3.13
N PRO A 97 -9.53 17.94 4.34
CA PRO A 97 -10.10 17.35 5.54
C PRO A 97 -11.42 18.01 5.94
N GLY A 98 -12.20 17.30 6.76
CA GLY A 98 -13.36 17.84 7.45
C GLY A 98 -13.00 18.92 8.48
N ILE A 99 -13.83 19.05 9.52
CA ILE A 99 -13.62 20.04 10.60
C ILE A 99 -12.36 19.72 11.42
N VAL A 100 -12.09 18.44 11.63
CA VAL A 100 -10.89 17.94 12.31
C VAL A 100 -10.15 17.01 11.37
N ASP A 101 -8.85 17.26 11.23
CA ASP A 101 -7.88 16.45 10.48
C ASP A 101 -6.95 15.76 11.47
N ALA A 102 -6.84 14.43 11.41
CA ALA A 102 -6.00 13.65 12.32
C ALA A 102 -4.87 12.97 11.56
N TYR A 103 -3.63 13.34 11.85
CA TYR A 103 -2.46 12.60 11.40
C TYR A 103 -2.19 11.43 12.34
N VAL A 104 -2.57 10.24 11.90
CA VAL A 104 -2.37 9.01 12.69
C VAL A 104 -1.09 8.30 12.20
N TYR A 105 -0.22 7.93 13.14
CA TYR A 105 1.03 7.23 12.83
C TYR A 105 1.38 6.22 13.92
N THR A 106 2.24 5.27 13.57
CA THR A 106 2.77 4.24 14.47
C THR A 106 4.28 4.35 14.56
N ASP A 107 4.89 3.75 15.58
CA ASP A 107 6.35 3.71 15.75
C ASP A 107 7.04 2.89 14.65
N ARG A 108 6.35 1.94 14.03
CA ARG A 108 6.83 1.11 12.92
C ARG A 108 5.66 0.55 12.10
N GLY A 109 5.96 -0.02 10.92
CA GLY A 109 4.94 -0.51 9.98
C GLY A 109 4.56 -1.99 10.16
N ILE A 110 5.27 -2.76 11.02
CA ILE A 110 5.02 -4.19 11.19
C ILE A 110 5.22 -4.63 12.65
N TYR A 111 4.35 -5.51 13.11
CA TYR A 111 4.30 -6.03 14.46
C TYR A 111 4.09 -7.54 14.45
N ARG A 112 4.50 -8.21 15.54
CA ARG A 112 4.15 -9.61 15.78
C ARG A 112 2.92 -9.70 16.67
N PRO A 113 2.15 -10.80 16.58
CA PRO A 113 1.16 -11.11 17.59
C PRO A 113 1.76 -11.10 19.00
N GLY A 114 1.08 -10.45 19.94
CA GLY A 114 1.57 -10.28 21.33
C GLY A 114 2.48 -9.07 21.54
N GLU A 115 2.82 -8.30 20.51
CA GLU A 115 3.54 -7.02 20.66
C GLU A 115 2.58 -5.85 20.88
N SER A 116 3.13 -4.76 21.38
CA SER A 116 2.41 -3.52 21.65
C SER A 116 2.57 -2.55 20.46
N VAL A 117 1.47 -2.09 19.90
CA VAL A 117 1.43 -1.07 18.84
C VAL A 117 1.35 0.30 19.49
N LYS A 118 2.35 1.15 19.26
CA LYS A 118 2.33 2.55 19.71
C LYS A 118 1.65 3.38 18.64
N ILE A 119 0.49 3.93 18.96
CA ILE A 119 -0.35 4.70 18.05
C ILE A 119 -0.40 6.13 18.54
N SER A 120 -0.08 7.06 17.67
CA SER A 120 -0.13 8.49 17.92
C SER A 120 -1.01 9.16 16.88
N ALA A 121 -1.77 10.19 17.29
CA ALA A 121 -2.55 11.00 16.36
C ALA A 121 -2.44 12.47 16.76
N LEU A 122 -2.13 13.35 15.80
CA LEU A 122 -2.18 14.80 15.96
C LEU A 122 -3.52 15.28 15.43
N LEU A 123 -4.24 16.12 16.20
CA LEU A 123 -5.53 16.67 15.81
C LEU A 123 -5.38 18.13 15.40
N ARG A 124 -5.78 18.48 14.17
CA ARG A 124 -5.66 19.82 13.61
C ARG A 124 -6.97 20.26 12.94
N ASP A 125 -7.19 21.58 12.92
CA ASP A 125 -8.23 22.19 12.11
C ASP A 125 -7.79 22.31 10.63
N ARG A 126 -8.69 22.78 9.78
CA ARG A 126 -8.39 23.01 8.35
C ARG A 126 -7.24 23.98 8.10
N ALA A 127 -6.96 24.86 9.03
CA ALA A 127 -5.84 25.82 8.95
C ALA A 127 -4.53 25.23 9.52
N GLY A 128 -4.49 23.94 9.85
CA GLY A 128 -3.34 23.26 10.41
C GLY A 128 -3.03 23.68 11.86
N ARG A 129 -3.98 24.27 12.60
CA ARG A 129 -3.81 24.64 14.01
C ARG A 129 -4.31 23.54 14.92
N GLN A 130 -3.70 23.38 16.06
CA GLN A 130 -4.09 22.43 17.09
C GLN A 130 -5.57 22.58 17.45
N VAL A 131 -6.26 21.45 17.56
CA VAL A 131 -7.64 21.36 18.04
C VAL A 131 -7.61 20.80 19.45
N ASP A 132 -8.14 21.61 20.36
CA ASP A 132 -8.34 21.24 21.78
C ASP A 132 -9.81 20.89 22.01
N ASP A 133 -10.14 20.40 23.21
CA ASP A 133 -11.51 20.15 23.71
C ASP A 133 -12.36 19.22 22.79
N ARG A 134 -11.75 18.19 22.22
CA ARG A 134 -12.45 17.18 21.42
C ARG A 134 -12.44 15.83 22.11
N THR A 135 -13.58 15.18 22.06
CA THR A 135 -13.75 13.81 22.52
C THR A 135 -13.96 12.89 21.33
N GLY A 136 -13.58 11.63 21.47
CA GLY A 136 -13.69 10.69 20.37
C GLY A 136 -13.17 9.31 20.73
N ASN A 137 -12.94 8.52 19.70
CA ASN A 137 -12.46 7.15 19.85
C ASN A 137 -11.30 6.88 18.90
N LEU A 138 -10.29 6.21 19.41
CA LEU A 138 -9.32 5.48 18.60
C LEU A 138 -9.90 4.09 18.34
N VAL A 139 -10.25 3.79 17.10
CA VAL A 139 -10.86 2.52 16.71
C VAL A 139 -9.83 1.69 15.95
N ILE A 140 -9.63 0.46 16.41
CA ILE A 140 -8.70 -0.50 15.81
C ILE A 140 -9.48 -1.53 15.01
N TYR A 141 -9.18 -1.66 13.74
CA TYR A 141 -9.81 -2.62 12.83
C TYR A 141 -8.86 -3.77 12.50
N ARG A 142 -9.42 -4.96 12.47
CA ARG A 142 -8.77 -6.19 11.98
C ARG A 142 -8.63 -6.15 10.45
N PRO A 143 -7.85 -7.07 9.84
CA PRO A 143 -7.72 -7.16 8.39
C PRO A 143 -9.04 -7.35 7.64
N ASN A 144 -10.01 -8.04 8.25
CA ASN A 144 -11.36 -8.23 7.71
C ASN A 144 -12.32 -7.04 7.93
N GLY A 145 -11.81 -5.90 8.37
CA GLY A 145 -12.59 -4.68 8.59
C GLY A 145 -13.42 -4.64 9.88
N LEU A 146 -13.41 -5.70 10.69
CA LEU A 146 -14.11 -5.72 11.97
C LEU A 146 -13.35 -4.95 13.06
N VAL A 147 -14.08 -4.29 13.93
CA VAL A 147 -13.51 -3.62 15.10
C VAL A 147 -12.86 -4.65 16.03
N ALA A 148 -11.61 -4.42 16.36
CA ALA A 148 -10.87 -5.18 17.36
C ALA A 148 -10.96 -4.53 18.73
N ASP A 149 -10.91 -3.19 18.77
CA ASP A 149 -10.98 -2.41 20.00
C ASP A 149 -11.45 -0.99 19.71
N LYS A 150 -12.07 -0.34 20.70
CA LYS A 150 -12.52 1.04 20.65
C LYS A 150 -12.13 1.75 21.92
N ILE A 151 -11.10 2.56 21.85
CA ILE A 151 -10.46 3.20 22.98
C ILE A 151 -10.93 4.66 23.03
N ARG A 152 -11.68 4.99 24.06
CA ARG A 152 -12.16 6.35 24.29
C ARG A 152 -11.02 7.29 24.65
N PHE A 153 -11.02 8.51 24.10
CA PHE A 153 -10.20 9.60 24.57
C PHE A 153 -11.08 10.84 24.83
N ASP A 154 -10.76 11.53 25.89
CA ASP A 154 -11.41 12.77 26.29
C ASP A 154 -10.33 13.82 26.42
N ASP A 155 -10.52 14.99 25.79
CA ASP A 155 -9.65 16.15 25.84
C ASP A 155 -8.15 15.81 25.69
N PRO A 156 -7.71 15.52 24.43
CA PRO A 156 -6.32 15.11 24.22
C PRO A 156 -5.38 16.23 24.60
N GLU A 157 -4.57 16.02 25.63
CA GLU A 157 -3.54 16.93 26.03
C GLU A 157 -2.68 17.34 24.83
N SER A 158 -2.45 18.63 24.67
CA SER A 158 -1.60 19.20 23.60
C SER A 158 -2.08 18.91 22.16
N GLY A 159 -3.36 18.56 21.95
CA GLY A 159 -3.91 18.19 20.64
C GLY A 159 -3.35 16.89 20.07
N ALA A 160 -2.87 15.97 20.91
CA ALA A 160 -2.32 14.69 20.52
C ALA A 160 -2.96 13.53 21.31
N VAL A 161 -3.44 12.51 20.61
CA VAL A 161 -3.88 11.24 21.18
C VAL A 161 -2.72 10.26 21.11
N LEU A 162 -2.28 9.75 22.26
CA LEU A 162 -1.21 8.78 22.39
C LEU A 162 -1.77 7.53 23.06
N ASN A 163 -1.64 6.37 22.41
CA ASN A 163 -2.15 5.13 22.95
C ASN A 163 -1.23 3.96 22.65
N SER A 164 -1.40 2.89 23.41
CA SER A 164 -0.68 1.64 23.28
C SER A 164 -1.69 0.49 23.19
N PHE A 165 -1.79 -0.14 22.03
CA PHE A 165 -2.67 -1.27 21.81
C PHE A 165 -1.88 -2.58 21.86
N GLU A 166 -2.25 -3.45 22.82
CA GLU A 166 -1.63 -4.77 22.98
C GLU A 166 -2.26 -5.76 22.01
N LEU A 167 -1.48 -6.21 21.02
CA LEU A 167 -1.94 -7.24 20.09
C LEU A 167 -2.14 -8.57 20.83
N PRO A 168 -3.28 -9.23 20.68
CA PRO A 168 -3.45 -10.59 21.21
C PRO A 168 -2.39 -11.53 20.62
N LYS A 169 -1.95 -12.55 21.38
CA LYS A 169 -1.03 -13.59 20.88
C LYS A 169 -1.56 -14.32 19.63
N GLY A 170 -2.88 -14.45 19.53
CA GLY A 170 -3.58 -14.99 18.36
C GLY A 170 -4.08 -13.92 17.39
N ALA A 171 -3.48 -12.72 17.35
CA ALA A 171 -3.87 -11.68 16.41
C ALA A 171 -3.75 -12.16 14.96
N SER A 172 -4.75 -11.81 14.16
CA SER A 172 -4.78 -12.12 12.72
C SER A 172 -3.58 -11.52 12.02
N ARG A 173 -2.96 -12.29 11.13
CA ARG A 173 -1.97 -11.75 10.20
C ARG A 173 -2.67 -10.92 9.14
N GLY A 174 -1.96 -9.93 8.60
CA GLY A 174 -2.45 -9.04 7.55
C GLY A 174 -2.44 -7.57 7.96
N GLN A 175 -3.14 -6.76 7.18
CA GLN A 175 -3.18 -5.30 7.34
C GLN A 175 -4.24 -4.87 8.35
N TRP A 176 -3.80 -4.36 9.47
CA TRP A 176 -4.64 -3.71 10.49
C TRP A 176 -4.75 -2.21 10.22
N ARG A 177 -5.78 -1.59 10.75
CA ARG A 177 -6.01 -0.15 10.60
C ARG A 177 -6.44 0.47 11.94
N ALA A 178 -5.79 1.58 12.29
CA ALA A 178 -6.19 2.44 13.40
C ALA A 178 -6.82 3.72 12.84
N THR A 179 -7.97 4.15 13.37
CA THR A 179 -8.69 5.34 12.93
C THR A 179 -9.04 6.24 14.10
N ILE A 180 -9.14 7.53 13.84
CA ILE A 180 -9.67 8.51 14.79
C ILE A 180 -11.08 8.90 14.37
N GLU A 181 -12.03 8.68 15.26
CA GLU A 181 -13.44 9.10 15.14
C GLU A 181 -13.72 10.19 16.20
N ILE A 182 -14.14 11.35 15.76
CA ILE A 182 -14.48 12.49 16.63
C ILE A 182 -15.99 12.50 16.87
N ASP A 183 -16.42 12.69 18.10
CA ASP A 183 -17.84 12.76 18.46
C ASP A 183 -18.55 13.88 17.71
N GLY A 184 -19.71 13.56 17.14
CA GLY A 184 -20.53 14.50 16.39
C GLY A 184 -20.05 14.75 14.95
N LEU A 185 -18.97 14.13 14.50
CA LEU A 185 -18.54 14.15 13.10
C LEU A 185 -18.87 12.82 12.42
N PRO A 186 -19.49 12.86 11.21
CA PRO A 186 -19.97 11.63 10.54
C PRO A 186 -18.83 10.82 9.90
N GLU A 187 -17.66 11.42 9.70
CA GLU A 187 -16.56 10.81 8.99
C GLU A 187 -15.34 10.58 9.90
N THR A 188 -14.53 9.60 9.53
CA THR A 188 -13.24 9.35 10.16
C THR A 188 -12.28 10.50 9.89
N SER A 189 -11.72 11.07 10.96
CA SER A 189 -10.82 12.24 10.86
C SER A 189 -9.42 11.88 10.38
N GLY A 190 -9.00 10.60 10.49
CA GLY A 190 -7.69 10.14 10.04
C GLY A 190 -7.46 8.67 10.31
N SER A 191 -6.48 8.05 9.64
CA SER A 191 -6.16 6.64 9.81
C SER A 191 -4.69 6.31 9.53
N ALA A 192 -4.19 5.25 10.17
CA ALA A 192 -2.93 4.59 9.86
C ALA A 192 -3.12 3.09 9.65
N ARG A 193 -2.27 2.48 8.81
CA ARG A 193 -2.24 1.03 8.60
C ARG A 193 -0.93 0.46 9.10
N PHE A 194 -0.99 -0.74 9.64
CA PHE A 194 0.19 -1.51 10.07
C PHE A 194 -0.03 -2.99 9.80
N ALA A 195 1.03 -3.70 9.48
CA ALA A 195 0.99 -5.14 9.26
C ALA A 195 1.18 -5.91 10.58
N VAL A 196 0.49 -7.02 10.73
CA VAL A 196 0.75 -8.00 11.79
C VAL A 196 1.20 -9.30 11.11
N GLU A 197 2.45 -9.70 11.34
CA GLU A 197 3.08 -10.83 10.65
C GLU A 197 4.14 -11.49 11.54
N ASP A 198 4.50 -12.73 11.21
CA ASP A 198 5.67 -13.38 11.80
C ASP A 198 6.90 -13.03 10.97
N PHE A 199 7.77 -12.20 11.49
CA PHE A 199 8.97 -11.73 10.80
C PHE A 199 10.23 -11.93 11.62
N VAL A 200 11.37 -11.90 10.93
CA VAL A 200 12.70 -11.80 11.54
C VAL A 200 13.36 -10.54 11.01
N PRO A 201 13.88 -9.64 11.87
CA PRO A 201 14.56 -8.43 11.42
C PRO A 201 15.72 -8.74 10.47
N GLN A 202 15.96 -7.89 9.49
CA GLN A 202 17.15 -7.96 8.65
C GLN A 202 18.39 -7.62 9.49
N ARG A 203 19.51 -8.27 9.18
CA ARG A 203 20.79 -8.05 9.89
C ARG A 203 21.81 -7.32 9.05
N ILE A 204 21.60 -7.31 7.73
CA ILE A 204 22.49 -6.63 6.76
C ILE A 204 21.71 -5.57 5.98
N ALA A 205 22.43 -4.55 5.55
CA ALA A 205 21.99 -3.63 4.50
C ALA A 205 22.75 -3.96 3.22
N VAL A 206 22.07 -3.80 2.08
CA VAL A 206 22.62 -3.99 0.74
C VAL A 206 22.37 -2.71 -0.06
N ASP A 207 23.43 -2.16 -0.62
CA ASP A 207 23.37 -0.98 -1.48
C ASP A 207 23.88 -1.36 -2.87
N LEU A 208 23.12 -1.05 -3.92
CA LEU A 208 23.46 -1.30 -5.30
C LEU A 208 23.78 0.01 -6.03
N LYS A 209 24.87 0.01 -6.82
CA LYS A 209 25.22 1.14 -7.67
C LYS A 209 25.60 0.66 -9.07
N ALA A 210 24.94 1.21 -10.07
CA ALA A 210 25.26 1.01 -11.48
C ALA A 210 25.11 2.35 -12.20
N ASP A 211 25.72 2.47 -13.38
CA ASP A 211 25.37 3.58 -14.29
C ASP A 211 24.01 3.24 -14.94
N ASP A 212 22.98 3.89 -14.45
CA ASP A 212 21.58 3.78 -14.86
C ASP A 212 21.17 4.85 -15.90
N ARG A 213 22.10 5.75 -16.26
CA ARG A 213 21.87 6.85 -17.21
C ARG A 213 22.32 6.52 -18.63
N THR A 214 23.44 5.83 -18.77
CA THR A 214 23.98 5.46 -20.09
C THR A 214 23.43 4.10 -20.51
N ALA A 215 22.84 4.03 -21.68
CA ALA A 215 22.29 2.78 -22.19
C ALA A 215 23.39 1.77 -22.53
N MET A 216 23.21 0.53 -22.16
CA MET A 216 24.06 -0.58 -22.55
C MET A 216 23.67 -1.06 -23.96
N LYS A 217 24.64 -1.29 -24.84
CA LYS A 217 24.43 -1.76 -26.22
C LYS A 217 24.53 -3.29 -26.29
N LEU A 218 24.09 -3.86 -27.43
CA LEU A 218 24.19 -5.29 -27.70
C LEU A 218 25.64 -5.78 -27.55
N GLY A 219 25.84 -6.90 -26.84
CA GLY A 219 27.16 -7.45 -26.55
C GLY A 219 27.98 -6.64 -25.54
N GLY A 220 27.45 -5.52 -25.05
CA GLY A 220 28.06 -4.73 -23.98
C GLY A 220 27.96 -5.41 -22.62
N THR A 221 28.77 -4.94 -21.68
CA THR A 221 28.74 -5.36 -20.28
C THR A 221 28.54 -4.16 -19.35
N ARG A 222 27.92 -4.40 -18.18
CA ARG A 222 27.75 -3.39 -17.14
C ARG A 222 28.06 -4.02 -15.79
N ASP A 223 28.95 -3.37 -15.05
CA ASP A 223 29.25 -3.78 -13.68
C ASP A 223 28.29 -3.07 -12.69
N ILE A 224 27.66 -3.85 -11.83
CA ILE A 224 26.87 -3.39 -10.69
C ILE A 224 27.72 -3.57 -9.45
N ALA A 225 28.06 -2.48 -8.78
CA ALA A 225 28.73 -2.53 -7.49
C ALA A 225 27.72 -2.88 -6.40
N VAL A 226 28.00 -3.95 -5.67
CA VAL A 226 27.24 -4.40 -4.51
C VAL A 226 28.04 -4.05 -3.28
N ALA A 227 27.47 -3.36 -2.33
CA ALA A 227 28.04 -3.10 -1.01
C ALA A 227 27.12 -3.70 0.05
N SER A 228 27.66 -4.62 0.87
CA SER A 228 26.95 -5.24 1.98
C SER A 228 27.61 -4.90 3.30
N ARG A 229 26.82 -4.54 4.30
CA ARG A 229 27.27 -4.30 5.66
C ARG A 229 26.29 -4.86 6.68
N PHE A 230 26.78 -5.35 7.80
CA PHE A 230 25.91 -5.62 8.94
C PHE A 230 25.39 -4.30 9.54
N LEU A 231 24.16 -4.31 10.07
CA LEU A 231 23.54 -3.10 10.65
C LEU A 231 24.31 -2.60 11.89
N TYR A 232 25.09 -3.42 12.55
CA TYR A 232 26.01 -2.98 13.60
C TYR A 232 27.33 -2.38 13.05
N GLY A 233 27.44 -2.17 11.73
CA GLY A 233 28.49 -1.40 11.08
C GLY A 233 29.70 -2.19 10.58
N ALA A 234 29.78 -3.50 10.75
CA ALA A 234 30.85 -4.32 10.17
C ALA A 234 30.60 -4.60 8.67
N PRO A 235 31.65 -4.78 7.85
CA PRO A 235 31.50 -5.24 6.48
C PRO A 235 30.80 -6.59 6.39
N GLY A 236 29.89 -6.74 5.42
CA GLY A 236 29.27 -8.01 5.10
C GLY A 236 30.20 -8.91 4.28
N ALA A 237 31.35 -9.26 4.85
CA ALA A 237 32.41 -10.01 4.16
C ALA A 237 32.07 -11.49 4.04
N GLY A 238 32.41 -12.11 2.88
CA GLY A 238 32.24 -13.54 2.63
C GLY A 238 30.79 -13.99 2.46
N LEU A 239 29.86 -13.06 2.25
CA LEU A 239 28.45 -13.36 2.04
C LEU A 239 28.18 -13.78 0.59
N THR A 240 27.34 -14.78 0.40
CA THR A 240 26.93 -15.22 -0.94
C THR A 240 26.04 -14.18 -1.60
N VAL A 241 26.39 -13.82 -2.84
CA VAL A 241 25.63 -12.91 -3.69
C VAL A 241 25.02 -13.72 -4.83
N LYS A 242 23.70 -13.74 -4.93
CA LYS A 242 22.93 -14.30 -6.04
C LYS A 242 22.33 -13.18 -6.85
N ALA A 243 22.31 -13.34 -8.17
CA ALA A 243 21.78 -12.31 -9.04
C ALA A 243 21.01 -12.92 -10.21
N GLU A 244 19.91 -12.30 -10.57
CA GLU A 244 19.18 -12.56 -11.82
C GLU A 244 18.92 -11.24 -12.53
N ALA A 245 18.84 -11.26 -13.84
CA ALA A 245 18.52 -10.10 -14.64
C ALA A 245 17.30 -10.39 -15.51
N ARG A 246 16.33 -9.47 -15.54
CA ARG A 246 15.13 -9.56 -16.38
C ARG A 246 15.19 -8.50 -17.46
N LEU A 247 14.98 -8.94 -18.71
CA LEU A 247 14.81 -8.02 -19.82
C LEU A 247 13.33 -7.70 -19.95
N GLU A 248 13.02 -6.42 -19.95
CA GLU A 248 11.66 -5.88 -20.07
C GLU A 248 11.64 -4.66 -21.00
N PRO A 249 10.52 -4.33 -21.66
CA PRO A 249 10.38 -3.10 -22.41
C PRO A 249 10.62 -1.87 -21.52
N GLN A 250 11.27 -0.85 -22.06
CA GLN A 250 11.49 0.40 -21.35
C GLN A 250 10.41 1.42 -21.74
N PRO A 251 9.51 1.82 -20.81
CA PRO A 251 8.65 2.99 -21.02
C PRO A 251 9.49 4.24 -21.10
N ASN A 252 9.11 5.18 -21.96
CA ASN A 252 9.77 6.46 -22.16
C ASN A 252 11.32 6.34 -22.27
N PRO A 253 11.83 5.66 -23.29
CA PRO A 253 13.25 5.27 -23.36
C PRO A 253 14.21 6.42 -23.72
N PHE A 254 13.71 7.49 -24.30
CA PHE A 254 14.47 8.64 -24.78
C PHE A 254 13.83 9.95 -24.29
N PRO A 255 14.30 10.53 -23.18
CA PRO A 255 13.71 11.74 -22.59
C PRO A 255 13.62 12.96 -23.51
N ALA A 256 14.47 13.03 -24.54
CA ALA A 256 14.41 14.09 -25.56
C ALA A 256 13.22 13.94 -26.51
N PHE A 257 12.57 12.77 -26.54
CA PHE A 257 11.43 12.42 -27.38
C PHE A 257 10.28 11.91 -26.50
N ASP A 258 9.93 12.72 -25.53
CA ASP A 258 8.81 12.44 -24.63
C ASP A 258 7.50 12.38 -25.43
N GLY A 259 6.64 11.43 -25.08
CA GLY A 259 5.39 11.15 -25.77
C GLY A 259 5.53 10.41 -27.11
N PHE A 260 6.74 9.95 -27.49
CA PHE A 260 6.91 9.04 -28.62
C PHE A 260 6.87 7.58 -28.13
N SER A 261 6.06 6.76 -28.79
CA SER A 261 6.08 5.31 -28.64
C SER A 261 7.13 4.70 -29.56
N PHE A 262 7.91 3.72 -29.05
CA PHE A 262 8.98 3.05 -29.78
C PHE A 262 8.70 1.55 -29.86
N GLY A 263 8.73 1.01 -31.06
CA GLY A 263 8.38 -0.38 -31.35
C GLY A 263 6.91 -0.54 -31.76
N ARG A 264 6.57 -1.72 -32.23
CA ARG A 264 5.21 -2.01 -32.66
C ARG A 264 4.29 -2.24 -31.46
N TYR A 265 3.08 -1.65 -31.47
CA TYR A 265 2.12 -1.81 -30.37
C TYR A 265 1.58 -3.26 -30.28
N ASP A 266 1.44 -3.97 -31.42
CA ASP A 266 0.95 -5.34 -31.53
C ASP A 266 2.02 -6.42 -31.25
N ALA A 267 3.30 -6.02 -31.12
CA ALA A 267 4.38 -6.95 -30.83
C ALA A 267 4.48 -7.19 -29.31
N THR A 268 4.18 -8.42 -28.89
CA THR A 268 4.42 -8.86 -27.52
C THR A 268 5.90 -9.14 -27.31
N PHE A 269 6.46 -8.65 -26.22
CA PHE A 269 7.80 -9.00 -25.79
C PHE A 269 7.70 -9.99 -24.61
N GLU A 270 8.24 -11.19 -24.79
CA GLU A 270 8.34 -12.14 -23.69
C GLU A 270 9.53 -11.77 -22.81
N GLU A 271 9.25 -11.53 -21.54
CA GLU A 271 10.29 -11.28 -20.54
C GLU A 271 11.27 -12.46 -20.49
N ARG A 272 12.56 -12.16 -20.49
CA ARG A 272 13.62 -13.17 -20.39
C ARG A 272 14.40 -12.99 -19.12
N ILE A 273 14.54 -14.08 -18.38
CA ILE A 273 15.38 -14.15 -17.19
C ILE A 273 16.76 -14.64 -17.60
N ILE A 274 17.78 -13.94 -17.15
CA ILE A 274 19.19 -14.29 -17.32
C ILE A 274 19.74 -14.56 -15.93
N GLU A 275 20.10 -15.81 -15.65
CA GLU A 275 20.80 -16.18 -14.41
C GLU A 275 22.24 -15.69 -14.49
N LEU A 276 22.71 -15.10 -13.42
CA LEU A 276 24.08 -14.64 -13.26
C LEU A 276 24.81 -15.54 -12.27
N PRO A 277 26.13 -15.75 -12.44
CA PRO A 277 26.87 -16.67 -11.55
C PRO A 277 26.90 -16.16 -10.12
N ASP A 278 26.72 -17.09 -9.20
CA ASP A 278 26.89 -16.86 -7.76
C ASP A 278 28.32 -16.41 -7.46
N GLN A 279 28.47 -15.50 -6.51
CA GLN A 279 29.77 -15.00 -6.05
C GLN A 279 29.72 -14.67 -4.56
N ALA A 280 30.82 -14.26 -3.99
CA ALA A 280 30.89 -13.85 -2.60
C ALA A 280 31.42 -12.42 -2.49
N THR A 281 30.99 -11.70 -1.46
CA THR A 281 31.56 -10.40 -1.09
C THR A 281 32.99 -10.55 -0.60
N ASP A 282 33.83 -9.57 -0.87
CA ASP A 282 35.20 -9.50 -0.41
C ASP A 282 35.30 -9.11 1.10
N GLY A 283 36.53 -8.91 1.58
CA GLY A 283 36.79 -8.52 2.97
C GLY A 283 36.25 -7.15 3.38
N ALA A 284 35.89 -6.31 2.43
CA ALA A 284 35.23 -5.02 2.65
C ALA A 284 33.70 -5.09 2.53
N GLY A 285 33.15 -6.27 2.25
CA GLY A 285 31.71 -6.46 2.02
C GLY A 285 31.29 -6.06 0.61
N ALA A 286 32.21 -5.94 -0.34
CA ALA A 286 31.95 -5.53 -1.71
C ALA A 286 31.96 -6.72 -2.68
N ALA A 287 31.10 -6.64 -3.71
CA ALA A 287 31.14 -7.54 -4.86
C ALA A 287 30.79 -6.77 -6.13
N ILE A 288 31.15 -7.33 -7.28
CA ILE A 288 30.82 -6.76 -8.59
C ILE A 288 30.02 -7.79 -9.37
N VAL A 289 28.73 -7.51 -9.57
CA VAL A 289 27.86 -8.31 -10.43
C VAL A 289 27.95 -7.77 -11.84
N ARG A 290 28.47 -8.60 -12.76
CA ARG A 290 28.64 -8.22 -14.15
C ARG A 290 27.43 -8.64 -14.98
N LEU A 291 26.67 -7.67 -15.46
CA LEU A 291 25.64 -7.89 -16.47
C LEU A 291 26.30 -8.11 -17.84
N ALA A 292 26.03 -9.23 -18.46
CA ALA A 292 26.50 -9.58 -19.79
C ALA A 292 25.38 -10.32 -20.55
N PRO A 293 24.35 -9.60 -21.04
CA PRO A 293 23.19 -10.23 -21.68
C PRO A 293 23.52 -10.91 -23.03
N GLY A 294 24.74 -10.75 -23.52
CA GLY A 294 25.15 -11.32 -24.81
C GLY A 294 24.27 -10.82 -25.94
N ASN A 295 23.62 -11.76 -26.65
CA ASN A 295 22.67 -11.46 -27.72
C ASN A 295 21.21 -11.46 -27.27
N ALA A 296 20.94 -11.47 -25.96
CA ALA A 296 19.56 -11.44 -25.45
C ALA A 296 18.88 -10.13 -25.86
N GLY A 297 17.64 -10.21 -26.33
CA GLY A 297 16.90 -9.03 -26.80
C GLY A 297 17.26 -8.56 -28.22
N SER A 298 18.19 -9.21 -28.93
CA SER A 298 18.40 -8.94 -30.37
C SER A 298 17.08 -9.19 -31.11
N ASN A 299 16.68 -8.30 -31.98
CA ASN A 299 15.41 -8.31 -32.72
C ASN A 299 14.17 -8.04 -31.85
N ALA A 300 14.31 -7.40 -30.67
CA ALA A 300 13.18 -6.99 -29.86
C ALA A 300 12.30 -5.91 -30.53
N GLY A 301 12.86 -5.20 -31.52
CA GLY A 301 12.17 -4.15 -32.24
C GLY A 301 11.80 -2.92 -31.40
N ARG A 302 12.23 -2.88 -30.14
CA ARG A 302 11.93 -1.82 -29.16
C ARG A 302 13.06 -1.62 -28.16
N PRO A 303 13.17 -0.43 -27.56
CA PRO A 303 14.10 -0.19 -26.46
C PRO A 303 13.75 -1.03 -25.23
N LEU A 304 14.77 -1.62 -24.60
CA LEU A 304 14.67 -2.47 -23.44
C LEU A 304 15.34 -1.83 -22.22
N ARG A 305 15.03 -2.34 -21.04
CA ARG A 305 15.80 -2.16 -19.81
C ARG A 305 16.08 -3.53 -19.18
N ILE A 306 17.17 -3.62 -18.45
CA ILE A 306 17.52 -4.77 -17.67
C ILE A 306 17.23 -4.44 -16.22
N ASN A 307 16.32 -5.17 -15.60
CA ASN A 307 16.06 -5.12 -14.17
C ASN A 307 16.89 -6.21 -13.48
N ALA A 308 18.01 -5.81 -12.86
CA ALA A 308 18.87 -6.73 -12.14
C ALA A 308 18.43 -6.81 -10.67
N VAL A 309 18.03 -8.00 -10.23
CA VAL A 309 17.62 -8.33 -8.86
C VAL A 309 18.77 -9.05 -8.20
N ILE A 310 19.31 -8.48 -7.13
CA ILE A 310 20.50 -9.00 -6.44
C ILE A 310 20.14 -9.30 -5.00
N SER A 311 20.44 -10.53 -4.57
CA SER A 311 20.20 -11.06 -3.23
C SER A 311 21.52 -11.37 -2.55
N VAL A 312 21.76 -10.78 -1.40
CA VAL A 312 22.89 -11.11 -0.53
C VAL A 312 22.38 -11.97 0.62
N LEU A 313 22.98 -13.14 0.79
CA LEU A 313 22.58 -14.10 1.80
C LEU A 313 23.30 -13.82 3.12
N GLU A 314 22.51 -13.59 4.18
CA GLU A 314 23.04 -13.55 5.55
C GLU A 314 23.63 -14.90 5.96
N PRO A 315 24.53 -14.93 6.95
CA PRO A 315 24.87 -16.19 7.62
C PRO A 315 23.59 -16.87 8.14
N GLY A 316 23.33 -18.11 7.71
CA GLY A 316 22.04 -18.78 7.96
C GLY A 316 21.11 -18.82 6.76
N GLY A 317 21.51 -18.23 5.61
CA GLY A 317 20.86 -18.44 4.29
C GLY A 317 19.70 -17.51 3.96
N ARG A 318 19.32 -16.57 4.84
CA ARG A 318 18.27 -15.60 4.52
C ARG A 318 18.79 -14.55 3.55
N ALA A 319 18.01 -14.27 2.50
CA ALA A 319 18.34 -13.28 1.49
C ALA A 319 17.82 -11.88 1.85
N VAL A 320 18.68 -10.88 1.63
CA VAL A 320 18.29 -9.47 1.55
C VAL A 320 18.44 -9.05 0.10
N THR A 321 17.35 -8.60 -0.51
CA THR A 321 17.24 -8.38 -1.95
C THR A 321 17.01 -6.90 -2.27
N ASP A 322 17.73 -6.40 -3.27
CA ASP A 322 17.52 -5.08 -3.86
C ASP A 322 17.60 -5.19 -5.39
N SER A 323 17.21 -4.14 -6.12
CA SER A 323 17.19 -4.15 -7.58
C SER A 323 17.66 -2.84 -8.17
N VAL A 324 18.31 -2.94 -9.34
CA VAL A 324 18.73 -1.79 -10.12
C VAL A 324 18.32 -1.96 -11.59
N ARG A 325 17.88 -0.87 -12.22
CA ARG A 325 17.44 -0.87 -13.62
C ARG A 325 18.46 -0.20 -14.48
N VAL A 326 18.88 -0.88 -15.57
CA VAL A 326 19.88 -0.41 -16.53
C VAL A 326 19.23 -0.31 -17.90
N PRO A 327 19.23 0.87 -18.57
CA PRO A 327 18.74 0.99 -19.95
C PRO A 327 19.54 0.09 -20.89
N TYR A 328 18.84 -0.61 -21.79
CA TYR A 328 19.46 -1.53 -22.75
C TYR A 328 18.97 -1.26 -24.16
N ARG A 329 19.92 -1.11 -25.10
CA ARG A 329 19.66 -0.80 -26.50
C ARG A 329 20.29 -1.86 -27.39
N PRO A 330 19.58 -3.01 -27.59
CA PRO A 330 20.10 -4.08 -28.43
C PRO A 330 20.19 -3.70 -29.93
N GLU A 331 19.40 -2.71 -30.39
CA GLU A 331 19.38 -2.25 -31.77
C GLU A 331 20.18 -0.95 -31.92
N ASN A 332 20.66 -0.69 -33.15
CA ASN A 332 21.40 0.53 -33.45
C ASN A 332 20.48 1.70 -33.87
N LEU A 333 19.25 1.38 -34.25
CA LEU A 333 18.26 2.34 -34.75
C LEU A 333 16.89 1.98 -34.18
N TYR A 334 16.16 2.99 -33.75
CA TYR A 334 14.78 2.90 -33.26
C TYR A 334 13.92 3.92 -34.00
N VAL A 335 12.71 3.54 -34.35
CA VAL A 335 11.70 4.44 -34.91
C VAL A 335 10.74 4.81 -33.79
N GLY A 336 10.53 6.09 -33.61
CA GLY A 336 9.54 6.64 -32.69
C GLY A 336 8.37 7.24 -33.47
N LEU A 337 7.17 7.00 -32.95
CA LEU A 337 5.93 7.48 -33.54
C LEU A 337 5.12 8.21 -32.46
N LYS A 338 4.56 9.36 -32.80
CA LYS A 338 3.71 10.16 -31.94
C LYS A 338 2.51 10.66 -32.74
N PRO A 339 1.27 10.30 -32.36
CA PRO A 339 0.08 10.90 -32.97
C PRO A 339 0.01 12.40 -32.68
N GLY A 340 -0.45 13.18 -33.65
CA GLY A 340 -0.73 14.61 -33.51
C GLY A 340 -2.19 14.91 -33.13
N PHE A 341 -2.90 13.92 -32.59
CA PHE A 341 -4.29 13.99 -32.15
C PHE A 341 -4.47 13.17 -30.88
N ASP A 342 -5.42 13.53 -30.03
CA ASP A 342 -5.52 12.95 -28.67
C ASP A 342 -6.22 11.59 -28.63
N GLU A 343 -7.36 11.37 -29.27
CA GLU A 343 -8.12 10.12 -29.12
C GLU A 343 -8.60 9.52 -30.44
N SER A 344 -9.05 10.34 -31.35
CA SER A 344 -9.59 9.93 -32.60
C SER A 344 -9.44 11.03 -33.64
N VAL A 345 -9.57 10.65 -34.90
CA VAL A 345 -9.60 11.56 -36.03
C VAL A 345 -11.01 11.59 -36.59
N GLU A 346 -11.52 12.78 -36.94
CA GLU A 346 -12.82 12.90 -37.61
C GLU A 346 -12.81 12.17 -38.96
N GLU A 347 -13.91 11.52 -39.32
CA GLU A 347 -14.07 10.87 -40.62
C GLU A 347 -13.80 11.87 -41.79
N GLY A 348 -12.88 11.48 -42.67
CA GLY A 348 -12.42 12.35 -43.76
C GLY A 348 -11.43 13.44 -43.31
N GLY A 349 -11.13 13.59 -42.06
CA GLY A 349 -10.16 14.54 -41.51
C GLY A 349 -8.70 14.15 -41.76
N ASP A 350 -7.78 15.00 -41.32
CA ASP A 350 -6.34 14.81 -41.44
C ASP A 350 -5.80 14.07 -40.23
N SER A 351 -5.26 12.87 -40.44
CA SER A 351 -4.49 12.14 -39.44
C SER A 351 -3.03 12.55 -39.53
N ILE A 352 -2.52 13.27 -38.55
CA ILE A 352 -1.16 13.80 -38.52
C ILE A 352 -0.36 13.01 -37.48
N PHE A 353 0.83 12.56 -37.85
CA PHE A 353 1.76 11.86 -36.97
C PHE A 353 3.15 12.46 -37.06
N GLN A 354 3.81 12.61 -35.94
CA GLN A 354 5.23 12.91 -35.88
C GLN A 354 6.05 11.61 -35.84
N VAL A 355 7.09 11.52 -36.59
CA VAL A 355 8.01 10.37 -36.64
C VAL A 355 9.43 10.81 -36.41
N VAL A 356 10.19 10.00 -35.73
CA VAL A 356 11.62 10.23 -35.51
C VAL A 356 12.40 8.92 -35.66
N ALA A 357 13.61 9.00 -36.19
CA ALA A 357 14.58 7.93 -36.15
C ALA A 357 15.66 8.29 -35.12
N VAL A 358 15.92 7.40 -34.16
CA VAL A 358 16.82 7.66 -33.04
C VAL A 358 17.88 6.55 -33.00
N ASN A 359 19.13 6.89 -32.81
CA ASN A 359 20.20 5.91 -32.60
C ASN A 359 20.16 5.36 -31.16
N ALA A 360 20.99 4.37 -30.85
CA ALA A 360 21.07 3.78 -29.53
C ALA A 360 21.44 4.76 -28.40
N ASP A 361 22.09 5.88 -28.73
CA ASP A 361 22.49 6.92 -27.77
C ASP A 361 21.42 8.01 -27.57
N GLY A 362 20.28 7.89 -28.26
CA GLY A 362 19.16 8.81 -28.13
C GLY A 362 19.24 10.04 -29.05
N ALA A 363 20.18 10.10 -29.98
CA ALA A 363 20.27 11.20 -30.93
C ALA A 363 19.43 10.94 -32.17
N ALA A 364 18.72 11.96 -32.66
CA ALA A 364 17.99 11.90 -33.91
C ALA A 364 18.94 11.71 -35.09
N VAL A 365 18.57 10.86 -36.03
CA VAL A 365 19.34 10.56 -37.22
C VAL A 365 18.51 10.74 -38.48
N ALA A 366 19.19 11.09 -39.59
CA ALA A 366 18.57 11.14 -40.91
C ALA A 366 18.33 9.71 -41.39
N GLN A 367 17.07 9.35 -41.61
CA GLN A 367 16.64 8.02 -42.03
C GLN A 367 15.45 8.14 -42.98
N ARG A 368 15.42 7.29 -43.99
CA ARG A 368 14.28 7.14 -44.87
C ARG A 368 13.35 6.08 -44.24
N LEU A 369 12.08 6.47 -43.99
CA LEU A 369 11.06 5.67 -43.36
C LEU A 369 9.92 5.40 -44.33
N ALA A 370 9.62 4.13 -44.56
CA ALA A 370 8.42 3.71 -45.27
C ALA A 370 7.27 3.59 -44.29
N TRP A 371 6.10 4.07 -44.65
CA TRP A 371 4.92 3.95 -43.79
C TRP A 371 3.74 3.35 -44.55
N LYS A 372 2.87 2.66 -43.81
CA LYS A 372 1.64 2.05 -44.30
C LYS A 372 0.51 2.38 -43.31
N MET A 373 -0.60 2.86 -43.86
CA MET A 373 -1.84 3.03 -43.12
C MET A 373 -2.73 1.82 -43.39
N LEU A 374 -3.18 1.17 -42.36
CA LEU A 374 -3.97 -0.05 -42.37
C LEU A 374 -5.34 0.22 -41.75
N ALA A 375 -6.42 -0.23 -42.39
CA ALA A 375 -7.74 -0.31 -41.77
C ALA A 375 -7.90 -1.70 -41.12
N ILE A 376 -8.47 -1.76 -39.97
CA ILE A 376 -8.58 -2.97 -39.15
C ILE A 376 -10.06 -3.24 -38.88
N ASP A 377 -10.55 -4.36 -39.41
CA ASP A 377 -11.89 -4.86 -39.14
C ASP A 377 -11.80 -6.02 -38.16
N TYR A 378 -12.52 -5.92 -37.05
CA TYR A 378 -12.61 -6.98 -36.05
C TYR A 378 -13.85 -7.84 -36.22
N HIS A 379 -13.65 -9.13 -36.38
CA HIS A 379 -14.71 -10.13 -36.42
C HIS A 379 -14.68 -10.98 -35.16
N TYR A 380 -15.85 -11.25 -34.58
CA TYR A 380 -16.01 -12.08 -33.41
C TYR A 380 -16.74 -13.36 -33.79
N ASP A 381 -15.99 -14.49 -33.77
CA ASP A 381 -16.51 -15.82 -34.08
C ASP A 381 -16.75 -16.57 -32.80
N TRP A 382 -17.98 -17.04 -32.61
CA TRP A 382 -18.33 -17.93 -31.49
C TRP A 382 -17.97 -19.35 -31.86
N TYR A 383 -17.26 -20.05 -31.01
CA TYR A 383 -16.99 -21.47 -31.15
C TYR A 383 -17.25 -22.19 -29.83
N ARG A 384 -17.53 -23.51 -29.95
CA ARG A 384 -17.78 -24.36 -28.79
C ARG A 384 -16.52 -25.12 -28.42
N ASP A 385 -16.07 -24.95 -27.16
CA ASP A 385 -14.94 -25.66 -26.58
C ASP A 385 -15.47 -26.54 -25.42
N GLY A 386 -15.67 -27.81 -25.67
CA GLY A 386 -16.39 -28.72 -24.78
C GLY A 386 -17.86 -28.31 -24.61
N GLU A 387 -18.30 -28.04 -23.38
CA GLU A 387 -19.66 -27.57 -23.07
C GLU A 387 -19.81 -26.07 -23.01
N GLU A 388 -18.72 -25.31 -23.07
CA GLU A 388 -18.70 -23.84 -22.98
C GLU A 388 -18.65 -23.17 -24.34
N TRP A 389 -19.41 -22.07 -24.50
CA TRP A 389 -19.30 -21.19 -25.64
C TRP A 389 -18.20 -20.16 -25.36
N ARG A 390 -17.19 -20.13 -26.23
CA ARG A 390 -16.11 -19.15 -26.23
C ARG A 390 -16.15 -18.34 -27.50
N TRP A 391 -15.64 -17.11 -27.44
CA TRP A 391 -15.47 -16.26 -28.62
C TRP A 391 -14.01 -16.10 -28.96
N ARG A 392 -13.72 -16.03 -30.23
CA ARG A 392 -12.40 -15.73 -30.76
C ARG A 392 -12.51 -14.46 -31.60
N ARG A 393 -11.64 -13.50 -31.32
CA ARG A 393 -11.49 -12.28 -32.08
C ARG A 393 -10.52 -12.54 -33.22
N SER A 394 -10.94 -12.37 -34.47
CA SER A 394 -10.11 -12.35 -35.66
C SER A 394 -10.07 -10.93 -36.21
N ARG A 395 -8.95 -10.55 -36.80
CA ARG A 395 -8.81 -9.24 -37.44
C ARG A 395 -8.54 -9.39 -38.93
N THR A 396 -9.22 -8.62 -39.76
CA THR A 396 -8.90 -8.43 -41.17
C THR A 396 -8.19 -7.10 -41.31
N VAL A 397 -7.05 -7.11 -41.99
CA VAL A 397 -6.21 -5.92 -42.17
C VAL A 397 -6.17 -5.55 -43.66
N THR A 398 -6.56 -4.32 -44.00
CA THR A 398 -6.58 -3.81 -45.37
C THR A 398 -5.67 -2.58 -45.45
N LYS A 399 -4.69 -2.58 -46.37
CA LYS A 399 -3.86 -1.39 -46.59
C LYS A 399 -4.66 -0.33 -47.33
N VAL A 400 -4.80 0.86 -46.74
CA VAL A 400 -5.58 1.98 -47.31
C VAL A 400 -4.69 3.08 -47.87
N ASN A 401 -3.46 3.25 -47.35
CA ASN A 401 -2.50 4.24 -47.83
C ASN A 401 -1.07 3.81 -47.53
N GLU A 402 -0.10 4.35 -48.24
CA GLU A 402 1.34 4.14 -48.04
C GLU A 402 2.16 5.31 -48.56
N GLY A 403 3.36 5.46 -48.05
CA GLY A 403 4.27 6.50 -48.47
C GLY A 403 5.67 6.37 -47.87
N VAL A 404 6.48 7.38 -48.11
CA VAL A 404 7.84 7.46 -47.57
C VAL A 404 8.07 8.87 -47.03
N VAL A 405 8.73 8.97 -45.91
CA VAL A 405 9.15 10.21 -45.26
C VAL A 405 10.62 10.11 -44.84
N SER A 406 11.33 11.22 -44.79
CA SER A 406 12.73 11.25 -44.34
C SER A 406 12.87 12.12 -43.10
N THR A 407 13.42 11.56 -42.03
CA THR A 407 13.82 12.33 -40.84
C THR A 407 15.14 13.04 -41.08
N THR A 408 15.47 14.00 -40.23
CA THR A 408 16.71 14.76 -40.26
C THR A 408 17.54 14.54 -39.01
N THR A 409 18.82 14.92 -39.01
CA THR A 409 19.70 14.82 -37.83
C THR A 409 19.33 15.78 -36.69
N GLY A 410 18.33 16.62 -36.85
CA GLY A 410 17.94 17.64 -35.89
C GLY A 410 16.46 17.60 -35.52
N GLY A 411 15.66 16.63 -36.02
CA GLY A 411 14.24 16.71 -35.74
C GLY A 411 13.37 15.57 -36.24
N THR A 412 12.10 15.74 -35.97
CA THR A 412 11.01 14.87 -36.39
C THR A 412 10.62 15.17 -37.85
N ALA A 413 9.95 14.22 -38.50
CA ALA A 413 9.24 14.42 -39.76
C ALA A 413 7.74 14.17 -39.51
N GLU A 414 6.92 14.70 -40.44
CA GLU A 414 5.45 14.59 -40.33
C GLU A 414 4.93 13.62 -41.41
N ILE A 415 4.02 12.74 -40.99
CA ILE A 415 3.19 11.90 -41.87
C ILE A 415 1.77 12.45 -41.74
N LYS A 416 1.20 12.84 -42.89
CA LYS A 416 -0.16 13.33 -43.00
C LYS A 416 -0.95 12.41 -43.92
N VAL A 417 -2.06 11.85 -43.38
CA VAL A 417 -2.99 11.01 -44.15
C VAL A 417 -4.40 11.60 -44.04
N SER A 418 -5.04 11.86 -45.18
CA SER A 418 -6.38 12.45 -45.23
C SER A 418 -7.39 11.47 -45.84
N GLY A 419 -8.67 11.63 -45.51
CA GLY A 419 -9.76 10.91 -46.15
C GLY A 419 -9.90 9.45 -45.69
N LEU A 420 -9.52 9.15 -44.45
CA LEU A 420 -9.73 7.85 -43.84
C LEU A 420 -11.21 7.65 -43.51
N GLU A 421 -11.72 6.45 -43.76
CA GLU A 421 -13.10 6.05 -43.46
C GLU A 421 -13.24 5.68 -41.97
N TRP A 422 -14.46 5.67 -41.48
CA TRP A 422 -14.84 5.28 -40.14
C TRP A 422 -14.27 3.89 -39.76
N GLY A 423 -13.69 3.76 -38.55
CA GLY A 423 -13.22 2.49 -38.01
C GLY A 423 -11.83 2.54 -37.40
N SER A 424 -11.33 1.38 -36.98
CA SER A 424 -9.99 1.23 -36.40
C SER A 424 -8.93 1.24 -37.48
N HIS A 425 -7.86 2.00 -37.24
CA HIS A 425 -6.72 2.10 -38.15
C HIS A 425 -5.41 1.86 -37.39
N GLU A 426 -4.37 1.45 -38.13
CA GLU A 426 -3.02 1.32 -37.62
C GLU A 426 -2.03 2.00 -38.59
N LEU A 427 -1.22 2.90 -38.06
CA LEU A 427 -0.06 3.40 -38.82
C LEU A 427 1.17 2.57 -38.47
N VAL A 428 1.79 1.94 -39.45
CA VAL A 428 3.05 1.22 -39.30
C VAL A 428 4.15 1.99 -40.03
N VAL A 429 5.27 2.26 -39.33
CA VAL A 429 6.42 2.98 -39.87
C VAL A 429 7.65 2.11 -39.73
N GLU A 430 8.37 1.88 -40.80
CA GLU A 430 9.55 0.99 -40.90
C GLU A 430 10.75 1.72 -41.53
N ALA A 431 11.93 1.53 -40.96
CA ALA A 431 13.14 2.10 -41.54
C ALA A 431 13.59 1.32 -42.78
N GLU A 432 13.77 2.01 -43.91
CA GLU A 432 14.29 1.40 -45.15
C GLU A 432 15.79 1.10 -45.05
N GLY A 433 16.22 -0.05 -45.59
CA GLY A 433 17.62 -0.44 -45.70
C GLY A 433 18.25 -0.95 -44.40
N VAL A 434 17.46 -1.20 -43.36
CA VAL A 434 17.88 -1.76 -42.06
C VAL A 434 17.37 -3.18 -41.94
N ASN A 435 18.26 -4.12 -41.60
CA ASN A 435 17.83 -5.50 -41.31
C ASN A 435 17.10 -5.56 -39.98
N VAL A 436 15.81 -5.89 -40.04
CA VAL A 436 14.89 -6.29 -38.95
C VAL A 436 14.91 -5.39 -37.68
N GLY A 437 13.77 -4.81 -37.34
CA GLY A 437 13.47 -4.33 -36.01
C GLY A 437 13.28 -2.83 -35.81
N ALA A 438 13.74 -1.97 -36.71
CA ALA A 438 13.49 -0.53 -36.59
C ALA A 438 12.12 -0.16 -37.19
N ALA A 439 11.07 -0.44 -36.39
CA ALA A 439 9.69 -0.16 -36.77
C ALA A 439 8.94 0.36 -35.55
N ALA A 440 7.95 1.23 -35.79
CA ALA A 440 6.98 1.64 -34.82
C ALA A 440 5.56 1.51 -35.39
N SER A 441 4.59 1.23 -34.56
CA SER A 441 3.18 1.32 -34.98
C SER A 441 2.33 1.83 -33.85
N ASP A 442 1.20 2.44 -34.23
CA ASP A 442 0.20 2.93 -33.31
C ASP A 442 -1.19 2.68 -33.89
N ASP A 443 -2.13 2.25 -33.06
CA ASP A 443 -3.52 2.03 -33.42
C ASP A 443 -4.37 3.22 -32.96
N PHE A 444 -5.27 3.67 -33.83
CA PHE A 444 -6.16 4.78 -33.53
C PHE A 444 -7.55 4.54 -34.17
N TYR A 445 -8.50 5.35 -33.78
CA TYR A 445 -9.86 5.25 -34.29
C TYR A 445 -10.21 6.49 -35.16
N VAL A 446 -10.84 6.26 -36.28
CA VAL A 446 -11.43 7.32 -37.13
C VAL A 446 -12.93 7.31 -36.89
N GLY A 447 -13.48 8.45 -36.39
CA GLY A 447 -14.88 8.58 -36.03
C GLY A 447 -15.11 8.94 -34.56
N TRP A 448 -16.33 8.79 -34.08
CA TRP A 448 -16.77 9.22 -32.74
C TRP A 448 -16.48 8.10 -31.71
N GLY A 449 -15.55 8.31 -30.80
CA GLY A 449 -15.23 7.42 -29.70
C GLY A 449 -13.79 6.91 -29.70
N GLY A 450 -12.87 7.66 -29.16
CA GLY A 450 -11.43 7.38 -29.16
C GLY A 450 -10.89 6.76 -27.87
N ARG A 451 -9.66 6.23 -27.93
CA ARG A 451 -8.85 5.79 -26.79
C ARG A 451 -8.17 6.99 -26.13
N VAL A 452 -8.14 7.00 -24.81
CA VAL A 452 -7.34 7.94 -24.01
C VAL A 452 -5.87 7.50 -24.09
N SER A 453 -4.97 8.34 -24.61
CA SER A 453 -3.52 8.18 -24.48
C SER A 453 -2.93 9.33 -23.66
N ASP A 454 -2.16 8.95 -22.67
CA ASP A 454 -1.50 9.79 -21.68
C ASP A 454 -0.15 10.25 -22.23
N ASP A 455 -0.09 11.42 -22.96
CA ASP A 455 1.20 12.12 -23.17
C ASP A 455 1.08 13.41 -24.01
N GLY A 456 1.37 14.48 -23.33
CA GLY A 456 1.57 15.89 -23.67
C GLY A 456 1.94 16.37 -25.06
N VAL A 457 0.97 16.62 -25.93
CA VAL A 457 1.10 17.57 -27.04
C VAL A 457 0.24 18.80 -26.74
N GLU A 458 0.62 19.99 -27.24
CA GLU A 458 -0.17 21.22 -27.15
C GLU A 458 -1.55 21.00 -27.80
N ALA A 459 -2.47 20.45 -27.01
CA ALA A 459 -3.85 20.30 -27.42
C ALA A 459 -4.46 21.71 -27.60
N PRO A 460 -5.25 21.95 -28.65
CA PRO A 460 -5.81 23.27 -28.91
C PRO A 460 -6.82 23.71 -27.86
N ASP A 461 -7.17 22.85 -26.93
CA ASP A 461 -8.05 23.08 -25.81
C ASP A 461 -7.32 23.20 -24.45
N ARG A 462 -5.97 23.14 -24.44
CA ARG A 462 -5.16 23.31 -23.23
C ARG A 462 -4.52 24.68 -23.12
N VAL A 463 -4.54 25.19 -21.88
CA VAL A 463 -3.84 26.42 -21.48
C VAL A 463 -2.65 26.03 -20.61
N ARG A 464 -1.45 26.44 -20.98
CA ARG A 464 -0.30 26.26 -20.10
C ARG A 464 -0.31 27.35 -19.03
N VAL A 465 -0.40 26.95 -17.77
CA VAL A 465 -0.40 27.82 -16.59
C VAL A 465 0.89 27.57 -15.80
N MET A 466 1.72 28.58 -15.64
CA MET A 466 3.00 28.48 -14.93
C MET A 466 2.90 29.30 -13.64
N GLY A 467 3.16 28.65 -12.52
CA GLY A 467 3.21 29.26 -11.19
C GLY A 467 4.50 30.08 -10.94
N PRO A 468 4.61 30.75 -9.80
CA PRO A 468 5.80 31.50 -9.43
C PRO A 468 6.99 30.58 -9.16
N GLU A 469 8.23 31.03 -9.44
CA GLU A 469 9.45 30.27 -9.16
C GLU A 469 9.68 30.00 -7.66
N LYS A 470 9.15 30.83 -6.79
CA LYS A 470 9.22 30.69 -5.33
C LYS A 470 7.82 30.73 -4.75
N SER A 471 7.55 29.81 -3.83
CA SER A 471 6.27 29.77 -3.10
C SER A 471 6.07 31.07 -2.31
N PRO A 472 4.99 31.83 -2.57
CA PRO A 472 4.70 33.06 -1.85
C PRO A 472 4.18 32.76 -0.44
N THR A 473 4.28 33.74 0.46
CA THR A 473 3.61 33.75 1.77
C THR A 473 2.27 34.49 1.71
N PRO A 474 1.33 34.23 2.62
CA PRO A 474 0.12 35.03 2.74
C PRO A 474 0.43 36.54 2.87
N GLY A 475 -0.30 37.38 2.16
CA GLY A 475 -0.06 38.81 2.03
C GLY A 475 0.87 39.22 0.89
N GLN A 476 1.52 38.27 0.23
CA GLN A 476 2.29 38.49 -1.00
C GLN A 476 1.44 38.25 -2.26
N THR A 477 2.03 38.45 -3.41
CA THR A 477 1.42 38.22 -4.72
C THR A 477 2.06 37.04 -5.42
N ALA A 478 1.26 36.15 -5.97
CA ALA A 478 1.69 35.08 -6.85
C ALA A 478 1.68 35.56 -8.32
N GLU A 479 2.83 35.59 -8.97
CA GLU A 479 2.92 35.90 -10.39
C GLU A 479 2.70 34.63 -11.24
N ILE A 480 1.59 34.63 -11.98
CA ILE A 480 1.20 33.50 -12.85
C ILE A 480 1.40 33.91 -14.31
N THR A 481 2.00 33.03 -15.08
CA THR A 481 2.08 33.21 -16.54
C THR A 481 1.12 32.24 -17.24
N ILE A 482 0.21 32.80 -18.05
CA ILE A 482 -0.81 32.07 -18.79
C ILE A 482 -0.44 32.11 -20.27
N VAL A 483 -0.26 30.94 -20.88
CA VAL A 483 0.01 30.82 -22.31
C VAL A 483 -1.10 29.99 -22.94
N PRO A 484 -2.15 30.64 -23.49
CA PRO A 484 -3.24 29.93 -24.14
C PRO A 484 -2.85 29.57 -25.60
N PRO A 485 -3.56 28.62 -26.22
CA PRO A 485 -3.32 28.23 -27.61
C PRO A 485 -3.80 29.31 -28.62
N TYR A 486 -4.53 30.28 -28.17
CA TYR A 486 -5.11 31.37 -28.96
C TYR A 486 -5.42 32.61 -28.12
N ASP A 487 -5.54 33.76 -28.73
CA ASP A 487 -5.98 35.00 -28.10
C ASP A 487 -7.45 34.86 -27.66
N GLY A 488 -7.83 35.37 -26.50
CA GLY A 488 -9.19 35.25 -26.00
C GLY A 488 -9.50 35.90 -24.66
N GLN A 489 -10.71 35.63 -24.16
CA GLN A 489 -11.18 36.01 -22.84
C GLN A 489 -10.85 34.93 -21.86
N ALA A 490 -9.96 35.18 -20.91
CA ALA A 490 -9.67 34.25 -19.84
C ALA A 490 -10.57 34.51 -18.63
N GLN A 491 -11.05 33.43 -18.04
CA GLN A 491 -11.54 33.38 -16.68
C GLN A 491 -10.51 32.66 -15.81
N ILE A 492 -10.02 33.33 -14.81
CA ILE A 492 -9.08 32.79 -13.84
C ILE A 492 -9.83 32.55 -12.55
N VAL A 493 -9.81 31.31 -12.07
CA VAL A 493 -10.45 30.88 -10.82
C VAL A 493 -9.36 30.39 -9.89
N VAL A 494 -9.25 31.00 -8.72
CA VAL A 494 -8.44 30.48 -7.63
C VAL A 494 -9.33 29.63 -6.73
N ALA A 495 -8.95 28.39 -6.51
CA ALA A 495 -9.77 27.45 -5.78
C ALA A 495 -8.95 26.48 -4.89
N THR A 496 -9.59 25.99 -3.86
CA THR A 496 -9.16 24.88 -3.00
C THR A 496 -10.28 23.81 -2.99
N ASP A 497 -10.96 23.60 -1.88
CA ASP A 497 -12.23 22.89 -1.75
C ASP A 497 -13.45 23.79 -2.11
N ARG A 498 -13.17 25.04 -2.41
CA ARG A 498 -14.14 26.10 -2.76
C ARG A 498 -13.52 27.10 -3.70
N VAL A 499 -14.37 27.87 -4.38
CA VAL A 499 -13.92 29.02 -5.16
C VAL A 499 -13.51 30.15 -4.23
N LEU A 500 -12.25 30.61 -4.31
CA LEU A 500 -11.70 31.72 -3.51
C LEU A 500 -11.82 33.04 -4.24
N SER A 501 -11.49 33.07 -5.54
CA SER A 501 -11.63 34.28 -6.36
C SER A 501 -11.85 33.93 -7.83
N VAL A 502 -12.52 34.85 -8.54
CA VAL A 502 -12.74 34.76 -9.99
C VAL A 502 -12.36 36.09 -10.61
N GLN A 503 -11.52 36.06 -11.66
CA GLN A 503 -11.09 37.24 -12.41
C GLN A 503 -11.27 36.98 -13.90
N ASN A 504 -11.58 38.02 -14.66
CA ASN A 504 -11.71 37.97 -16.13
C ASN A 504 -10.76 38.98 -16.77
N LEU A 505 -10.00 38.54 -17.78
CA LEU A 505 -9.09 39.41 -18.52
C LEU A 505 -8.84 38.88 -19.93
N ASN A 506 -8.31 39.76 -20.82
CA ASN A 506 -7.86 39.37 -22.13
C ASN A 506 -6.49 38.68 -22.03
N VAL A 507 -6.30 37.57 -22.72
CA VAL A 507 -5.04 36.86 -22.83
C VAL A 507 -4.62 36.67 -24.27
N THR A 508 -3.31 36.60 -24.49
CA THR A 508 -2.74 36.43 -25.82
C THR A 508 -1.95 35.13 -25.90
N ALA A 509 -1.91 34.51 -27.07
CA ALA A 509 -1.12 33.29 -27.35
C ALA A 509 0.37 33.48 -27.07
N GLY A 510 0.88 34.73 -27.11
CA GLY A 510 2.26 35.06 -26.71
C GLY A 510 2.55 35.02 -25.22
N GLY A 511 1.53 34.79 -24.41
CA GLY A 511 1.61 34.73 -22.95
C GLY A 511 1.16 36.03 -22.27
N THR A 512 0.48 35.87 -21.14
CA THR A 512 0.00 36.97 -20.30
C THR A 512 0.39 36.72 -18.84
N ARG A 513 0.97 37.72 -18.16
CA ARG A 513 1.26 37.66 -16.72
C ARG A 513 0.10 38.23 -15.91
N VAL A 514 -0.20 37.54 -14.82
CA VAL A 514 -1.28 37.89 -13.89
C VAL A 514 -0.79 37.84 -12.47
N SER A 515 -1.05 38.88 -11.70
CA SER A 515 -0.69 38.97 -10.28
C SER A 515 -1.91 38.60 -9.43
N LEU A 516 -1.81 37.52 -8.64
CA LEU A 516 -2.88 37.04 -7.76
C LEU A 516 -2.50 37.27 -6.30
N PRO A 517 -3.35 37.98 -5.50
CA PRO A 517 -3.07 38.17 -4.08
C PRO A 517 -3.23 36.84 -3.32
N VAL A 518 -2.19 36.41 -2.62
CA VAL A 518 -2.20 35.24 -1.77
C VAL A 518 -2.78 35.60 -0.40
N THR A 519 -3.83 34.92 0.00
CA THR A 519 -4.52 35.15 1.28
C THR A 519 -4.38 33.92 2.18
N ASP A 520 -4.73 34.06 3.46
CA ASP A 520 -4.79 32.92 4.40
C ASP A 520 -5.75 31.81 3.96
N ALA A 521 -6.75 32.16 3.13
CA ALA A 521 -7.70 31.18 2.59
C ALA A 521 -7.08 30.19 1.58
N TRP A 522 -5.87 30.47 1.07
CA TRP A 522 -5.13 29.53 0.24
C TRP A 522 -4.60 28.34 1.03
N GLY A 523 -4.51 28.45 2.37
CA GLY A 523 -3.94 27.41 3.21
C GLY A 523 -2.50 27.08 2.84
N GLU A 524 -2.23 25.81 2.59
CA GLU A 524 -0.91 25.31 2.13
C GLU A 524 -0.68 25.45 0.62
N GLY A 525 -1.72 25.82 -0.13
CA GLY A 525 -1.67 26.06 -1.59
C GLY A 525 -3.04 26.11 -2.20
N ALA A 526 -3.16 26.72 -3.37
CA ALA A 526 -4.39 26.81 -4.12
C ALA A 526 -4.15 26.47 -5.59
N TYR A 527 -5.22 26.07 -6.26
CA TYR A 527 -5.22 25.83 -7.70
C TYR A 527 -5.62 27.11 -8.44
N VAL A 528 -4.86 27.42 -9.48
CA VAL A 528 -5.19 28.47 -10.44
C VAL A 528 -5.73 27.78 -11.69
N MET A 529 -7.03 27.84 -11.88
CA MET A 529 -7.74 27.29 -13.05
C MET A 529 -7.97 28.42 -14.05
N VAL A 530 -7.67 28.17 -15.31
CA VAL A 530 -7.79 29.15 -16.37
C VAL A 530 -8.63 28.55 -17.49
N ASN A 531 -9.76 29.18 -17.78
CA ASN A 531 -10.58 28.86 -18.95
C ASN A 531 -10.49 30.02 -19.94
N VAL A 532 -10.07 29.76 -21.16
CA VAL A 532 -9.93 30.76 -22.23
C VAL A 532 -10.99 30.51 -23.30
N TYR A 533 -11.71 31.52 -23.64
CA TYR A 533 -12.79 31.50 -24.61
C TYR A 533 -12.47 32.41 -25.79
N THR A 534 -12.71 31.96 -27.03
CA THR A 534 -12.54 32.79 -28.22
C THR A 534 -13.85 33.34 -28.76
N GLU A 535 -13.73 34.42 -29.50
CA GLU A 535 -14.80 34.94 -30.31
C GLU A 535 -15.17 33.93 -31.40
N ARG A 536 -16.48 33.74 -31.65
CA ARG A 536 -16.96 32.82 -32.67
C ARG A 536 -16.86 33.48 -34.05
N ASP A 537 -16.14 32.87 -34.98
CA ASP A 537 -16.15 33.25 -36.40
C ASP A 537 -17.06 32.28 -37.16
N PRO A 538 -18.22 32.76 -37.68
CA PRO A 538 -19.18 31.91 -38.39
C PRO A 538 -18.64 31.28 -39.68
N VAL A 539 -17.56 31.85 -40.27
CA VAL A 539 -17.01 31.45 -41.56
C VAL A 539 -15.83 30.50 -41.39
N LEU A 540 -14.89 30.85 -40.47
CA LEU A 540 -13.66 30.10 -40.23
C LEU A 540 -13.81 29.07 -39.12
N GLN A 541 -14.74 29.29 -38.19
CA GLN A 541 -14.90 28.50 -36.99
C GLN A 541 -16.35 28.49 -36.50
N ALA A 542 -17.14 27.56 -36.98
CA ALA A 542 -18.57 27.46 -36.68
C ALA A 542 -18.87 27.11 -35.20
N LYS A 543 -17.95 26.40 -34.49
CA LYS A 543 -18.12 25.98 -33.10
C LYS A 543 -17.37 26.94 -32.16
N PRO A 544 -17.94 27.28 -30.97
CA PRO A 544 -17.23 28.03 -29.94
C PRO A 544 -16.06 27.19 -29.40
N ARG A 545 -14.92 27.81 -29.10
CA ARG A 545 -13.75 27.16 -28.52
C ARG A 545 -13.54 27.54 -27.06
N ARG A 546 -13.15 26.58 -26.27
CA ARG A 546 -12.71 26.77 -24.91
C ARG A 546 -11.38 25.98 -24.71
N ALA A 547 -10.39 26.59 -24.06
CA ALA A 547 -9.19 25.91 -23.59
C ALA A 547 -9.11 26.01 -22.06
N VAL A 548 -8.65 24.94 -21.41
CA VAL A 548 -8.56 24.82 -19.94
C VAL A 548 -7.11 24.58 -19.54
N GLY A 549 -6.69 25.19 -18.43
CA GLY A 549 -5.42 24.92 -17.79
C GLY A 549 -5.55 25.02 -16.28
N VAL A 550 -4.79 24.23 -15.56
CA VAL A 550 -4.75 24.22 -14.10
C VAL A 550 -3.31 24.14 -13.64
N ALA A 551 -2.94 24.92 -12.64
CA ALA A 551 -1.68 24.83 -11.93
C ALA A 551 -1.88 24.90 -10.43
N HIS A 552 -1.20 24.05 -9.68
CA HIS A 552 -1.12 24.17 -8.22
C HIS A 552 -0.03 25.20 -7.84
N VAL A 553 -0.38 26.13 -6.97
CA VAL A 553 0.54 27.14 -6.43
C VAL A 553 0.70 26.88 -4.94
N PRO A 554 1.84 26.31 -4.50
CA PRO A 554 2.09 26.06 -3.08
C PRO A 554 2.37 27.38 -2.35
N VAL A 555 1.91 27.44 -1.10
CA VAL A 555 2.20 28.57 -0.16
C VAL A 555 3.39 28.17 0.72
N ASN A 556 4.29 29.11 0.98
CA ASN A 556 5.42 28.88 1.87
C ASN A 556 4.96 28.73 3.33
N MET A 557 5.25 27.58 3.94
CA MET A 557 4.88 27.22 5.31
C MET A 557 6.07 27.18 6.28
N ASP A 558 7.22 27.74 5.92
CA ASP A 558 8.46 27.72 6.74
C ASP A 558 8.25 28.34 8.13
N SER A 559 7.38 29.35 8.24
CA SER A 559 7.05 29.98 9.53
C SER A 559 6.28 29.06 10.49
N ARG A 560 5.74 27.95 9.98
CA ARG A 560 5.00 26.93 10.71
C ARG A 560 5.71 25.59 10.80
N THR A 561 6.95 25.52 10.33
CA THR A 561 7.78 24.33 10.42
C THR A 561 8.91 24.53 11.43
N PHE A 562 9.19 23.50 12.21
CA PHE A 562 10.34 23.46 13.09
C PHE A 562 11.50 22.78 12.39
N SER A 563 12.66 23.43 12.40
CA SER A 563 13.91 22.73 12.14
C SER A 563 14.40 22.15 13.45
N LEU A 564 14.53 20.83 13.52
CA LEU A 564 15.06 20.17 14.70
C LEU A 564 16.25 19.28 14.36
N THR A 565 17.18 19.18 15.31
CA THR A 565 18.35 18.32 15.20
C THR A 565 18.33 17.28 16.30
N ILE A 566 18.51 16.00 15.93
CA ILE A 566 18.62 14.90 16.89
C ILE A 566 20.10 14.65 17.15
N ASP A 567 20.55 14.95 18.37
CA ASP A 567 21.90 14.63 18.81
C ASP A 567 21.92 13.25 19.47
N ALA A 568 22.37 12.27 18.70
CA ALA A 568 22.53 10.89 19.10
C ALA A 568 23.99 10.45 18.88
N PRO A 569 24.58 9.67 19.76
CA PRO A 569 25.93 9.15 19.52
C PRO A 569 25.95 8.24 18.29
N LYS A 570 27.00 8.31 17.48
CA LYS A 570 27.15 7.43 16.32
C LYS A 570 27.17 5.94 16.71
N VAL A 571 27.77 5.65 17.88
CA VAL A 571 27.86 4.29 18.43
C VAL A 571 27.50 4.33 19.92
N ALA A 572 26.58 3.46 20.34
CA ALA A 572 26.19 3.23 21.72
C ALA A 572 26.45 1.77 22.12
N ARG A 573 26.50 1.50 23.42
CA ARG A 573 26.65 0.14 23.98
C ARG A 573 25.29 -0.45 24.33
N PRO A 574 25.04 -1.73 24.03
CA PRO A 574 23.82 -2.39 24.49
C PRO A 574 23.81 -2.57 26.02
N ARG A 575 22.64 -2.95 26.55
CA ARG A 575 22.47 -3.22 28.02
C ARG A 575 22.77 -2.01 28.90
N GLY A 576 22.54 -0.79 28.40
CA GLY A 576 22.81 0.46 29.12
C GLY A 576 21.73 1.52 28.85
N GLU A 577 21.81 2.64 29.54
CA GLU A 577 20.95 3.81 29.26
C GLU A 577 21.63 4.74 28.25
N GLN A 578 20.87 5.22 27.30
CA GLN A 578 21.28 6.21 26.32
C GLN A 578 20.38 7.44 26.40
N VAL A 579 21.00 8.62 26.47
CA VAL A 579 20.29 9.91 26.39
C VAL A 579 20.38 10.42 24.97
N ILE A 580 19.24 10.75 24.37
CA ILE A 580 19.11 11.41 23.09
C ILE A 580 18.62 12.82 23.35
N GLU A 581 19.31 13.82 22.79
CA GLU A 581 18.90 15.23 22.87
C GLU A 581 18.30 15.68 21.54
N VAL A 582 17.14 16.34 21.57
CA VAL A 582 16.52 16.99 20.42
C VAL A 582 16.65 18.49 20.62
N ASP A 583 17.25 19.20 19.65
CA ASP A 583 17.51 20.63 19.69
C ASP A 583 16.73 21.35 18.58
N PHE A 584 15.95 22.35 18.94
CA PHE A 584 15.13 23.19 18.05
C PHE A 584 15.85 24.49 17.63
N GLY A 585 17.13 24.66 17.97
CA GLY A 585 17.93 25.85 17.61
C GLY A 585 17.60 27.11 18.39
N GLY A 586 16.74 27.03 19.41
CA GLY A 586 16.37 28.16 20.29
C GLY A 586 15.10 27.87 21.09
N GLY A 587 14.86 28.70 22.10
CA GLY A 587 13.69 28.57 22.96
C GLY A 587 12.38 28.81 22.18
N PRO A 588 11.39 27.88 22.26
CA PRO A 588 10.13 28.05 21.57
C PRO A 588 9.30 29.21 22.15
N ARG A 589 8.52 29.85 21.28
CA ARG A 589 7.63 30.97 21.71
C ARG A 589 6.31 30.46 22.32
N GLU A 590 5.95 29.20 22.06
CA GLU A 590 4.78 28.50 22.56
C GLU A 590 5.19 27.09 23.03
N PRO A 591 4.40 26.42 23.88
CA PRO A 591 4.70 25.03 24.27
C PRO A 591 4.87 24.15 23.04
N VAL A 592 5.97 23.41 23.00
CA VAL A 592 6.27 22.44 21.96
C VAL A 592 6.34 21.06 22.62
N PHE A 593 5.71 20.11 21.98
CA PHE A 593 5.70 18.71 22.38
C PHE A 593 6.35 17.85 21.30
N LEU A 594 6.85 16.70 21.69
CA LEU A 594 7.38 15.71 20.75
C LEU A 594 7.16 14.29 21.23
N THR A 595 7.17 13.35 20.27
CA THR A 595 7.41 11.93 20.49
C THR A 595 8.74 11.53 19.84
N LEU A 596 9.45 10.61 20.46
CA LEU A 596 10.69 10.05 19.94
C LEU A 596 10.58 8.53 19.92
N ALA A 597 10.82 7.93 18.75
CA ALA A 597 10.91 6.49 18.58
C ALA A 597 12.34 6.10 18.21
N ALA A 598 12.87 5.02 18.77
CA ALA A 598 14.14 4.43 18.38
C ALA A 598 13.91 2.95 18.02
N VAL A 599 13.91 2.66 16.73
CA VAL A 599 13.45 1.36 16.18
C VAL A 599 14.56 0.73 15.37
N ASP A 600 14.68 -0.60 15.51
CA ASP A 600 15.60 -1.43 14.73
C ASP A 600 15.40 -1.22 13.23
N GLU A 601 16.42 -0.72 12.54
CA GLU A 601 16.42 -0.49 11.10
C GLU A 601 16.09 -1.76 10.32
N GLY A 602 16.51 -2.94 10.81
CA GLY A 602 16.20 -4.23 10.21
C GLY A 602 14.71 -4.57 10.20
N ILE A 603 13.91 -3.99 11.12
CA ILE A 603 12.44 -4.09 11.11
C ILE A 603 11.87 -3.10 10.10
N LEU A 604 12.34 -1.86 10.10
CA LEU A 604 11.83 -0.79 9.24
C LEU A 604 12.05 -1.10 7.76
N GLN A 605 13.17 -1.75 7.42
CA GLN A 605 13.48 -2.17 6.05
C GLN A 605 12.49 -3.21 5.50
N LEU A 606 11.89 -4.07 6.35
CA LEU A 606 10.93 -5.08 5.90
C LEU A 606 9.71 -4.49 5.20
N THR A 607 9.27 -3.31 5.64
CA THR A 607 8.10 -2.60 5.09
C THR A 607 8.48 -1.36 4.29
N LYS A 608 9.79 -1.07 4.13
CA LYS A 608 10.28 0.21 3.60
C LYS A 608 9.65 1.39 4.35
N PHE A 609 9.54 1.25 5.67
CA PHE A 609 8.87 2.22 6.53
C PHE A 609 9.55 3.58 6.44
N LYS A 610 8.76 4.60 6.15
CA LYS A 610 9.20 6.00 6.17
C LYS A 610 8.96 6.58 7.55
N SER A 611 9.89 7.40 8.02
CA SER A 611 9.71 8.14 9.27
C SER A 611 8.45 9.00 9.21
N PRO A 612 7.67 9.09 10.29
CA PRO A 612 6.46 9.90 10.32
C PRO A 612 6.76 11.36 10.02
N ASP A 613 6.04 11.92 9.04
CA ASP A 613 6.20 13.28 8.56
C ASP A 613 4.86 14.06 8.64
N PRO A 614 4.60 14.74 9.75
CA PRO A 614 3.41 15.56 9.89
C PRO A 614 3.44 16.82 9.01
N VAL A 615 4.62 17.31 8.63
CA VAL A 615 4.78 18.49 7.77
C VAL A 615 4.27 18.19 6.38
N ALA A 616 4.75 17.10 5.76
CA ALA A 616 4.25 16.65 4.45
C ALA A 616 2.76 16.30 4.49
N TYR A 617 2.27 15.73 5.59
CA TYR A 617 0.85 15.39 5.72
C TYR A 617 -0.05 16.63 5.75
N TYR A 618 0.23 17.60 6.60
CA TYR A 618 -0.64 18.76 6.78
C TYR A 618 -0.40 19.85 5.74
N TYR A 619 0.86 20.08 5.32
CA TYR A 619 1.26 21.13 4.40
C TYR A 619 1.57 20.64 2.98
N GLY A 620 1.42 19.34 2.72
CA GLY A 620 1.48 18.78 1.38
C GLY A 620 0.27 19.17 0.53
N GLN A 621 0.40 19.02 -0.78
CA GLN A 621 -0.66 19.31 -1.75
C GLN A 621 -1.96 18.56 -1.42
N LYS A 622 -3.06 19.30 -1.33
CA LYS A 622 -4.42 18.75 -1.27
C LYS A 622 -4.96 18.57 -2.69
N ALA A 623 -5.84 17.62 -2.88
CA ALA A 623 -6.57 17.47 -4.14
C ALA A 623 -7.48 18.68 -4.38
N LEU A 624 -7.67 19.05 -5.64
CA LEU A 624 -8.68 20.04 -6.01
C LEU A 624 -10.06 19.55 -5.54
N GLY A 625 -10.71 20.32 -4.68
CA GLY A 625 -11.98 19.95 -4.04
C GLY A 625 -13.20 20.57 -4.68
N ILE A 626 -13.08 21.15 -5.89
CA ILE A 626 -14.22 21.66 -6.68
C ILE A 626 -14.35 20.87 -7.99
N GLU A 627 -15.59 20.75 -8.44
CA GLU A 627 -15.95 20.18 -9.74
C GLU A 627 -16.33 21.29 -10.72
N GLN A 628 -15.85 21.21 -11.94
CA GLN A 628 -16.20 22.14 -13.01
C GLN A 628 -17.23 21.51 -13.93
N TYR A 629 -18.33 22.24 -14.18
CA TYR A 629 -19.36 21.86 -15.12
C TYR A 629 -19.46 22.89 -16.24
N ASP A 630 -19.57 22.46 -17.48
CA ASP A 630 -19.87 23.34 -18.61
C ASP A 630 -20.63 22.61 -19.72
N ASP A 631 -21.11 23.40 -20.69
CA ASP A 631 -21.84 22.91 -21.84
C ASP A 631 -20.97 22.75 -23.10
N TYR A 632 -19.68 23.10 -23.04
CA TYR A 632 -18.80 23.04 -24.20
C TYR A 632 -18.55 21.60 -24.64
N GLY A 633 -18.40 20.65 -23.70
CA GLY A 633 -18.30 19.23 -24.01
C GLY A 633 -19.48 18.69 -24.79
N ARG A 634 -20.71 19.14 -24.52
CA ARG A 634 -21.92 18.75 -25.25
C ARG A 634 -21.96 19.24 -26.69
N LEU A 635 -21.29 20.33 -26.95
CA LEU A 635 -21.15 20.89 -28.31
C LEU A 635 -20.15 20.11 -29.14
N LEU A 636 -19.33 19.29 -28.49
CA LEU A 636 -18.24 18.52 -29.07
C LEU A 636 -18.52 17.01 -29.17
N ASP A 637 -19.22 16.37 -28.19
CA ASP A 637 -19.56 14.93 -28.22
C ASP A 637 -20.81 14.58 -27.38
N PRO A 638 -21.81 13.85 -27.95
CA PRO A 638 -22.99 13.41 -27.22
C PRO A 638 -22.91 12.05 -26.52
N ASN A 639 -21.82 11.26 -26.60
CA ASN A 639 -21.77 9.87 -26.14
C ASN A 639 -20.46 9.52 -25.38
N MET A 640 -20.35 9.88 -24.10
CA MET A 640 -19.31 9.31 -23.23
C MET A 640 -19.84 8.14 -22.41
N GLY A 641 -19.19 6.98 -22.51
CA GLY A 641 -19.48 5.78 -21.72
C GLY A 641 -18.81 5.81 -20.35
N LEU A 642 -19.38 5.05 -19.41
CA LEU A 642 -18.88 4.92 -18.03
C LEU A 642 -17.55 4.16 -17.95
N PRO A 643 -16.61 4.55 -17.06
CA PRO A 643 -15.37 3.82 -16.84
C PRO A 643 -15.60 2.47 -16.17
N ALA A 644 -14.83 1.46 -16.56
CA ALA A 644 -14.87 0.13 -15.96
C ALA A 644 -13.96 0.07 -14.71
N GLU A 645 -14.50 -0.43 -13.61
CA GLU A 645 -13.71 -0.73 -12.40
C GLU A 645 -12.81 -1.97 -12.61
N VAL A 646 -11.53 -1.81 -12.35
CA VAL A 646 -10.57 -2.92 -12.32
C VAL A 646 -10.52 -3.51 -10.91
N ARG A 647 -10.95 -4.76 -10.77
CA ARG A 647 -10.78 -5.55 -9.54
C ARG A 647 -9.45 -6.30 -9.58
N THR A 648 -8.55 -5.96 -8.68
CA THR A 648 -7.33 -6.74 -8.42
C THR A 648 -7.61 -7.73 -7.29
N GLY A 649 -7.68 -9.01 -7.61
CA GLY A 649 -7.70 -10.10 -6.64
C GLY A 649 -6.30 -10.68 -6.47
N GLY A 650 -5.75 -10.63 -5.26
CA GLY A 650 -4.53 -11.32 -4.88
C GLY A 650 -4.87 -12.48 -3.95
N ASP A 651 -4.54 -13.72 -4.37
CA ASP A 651 -4.65 -14.90 -3.54
C ASP A 651 -3.58 -14.87 -2.45
N GLN A 652 -4.00 -14.74 -1.18
CA GLN A 652 -3.17 -15.10 -0.04
C GLN A 652 -3.54 -16.51 0.44
N LEU A 653 -2.69 -17.47 0.13
CA LEU A 653 -2.68 -18.77 0.76
C LEU A 653 -2.18 -18.61 2.21
N GLY A 654 -3.10 -18.35 3.13
CA GLY A 654 -2.85 -18.34 4.56
C GLY A 654 -2.80 -19.78 5.08
N GLY A 655 -1.62 -20.36 5.18
CA GLY A 655 -1.41 -21.53 6.04
C GLY A 655 -1.53 -21.11 7.52
N GLU A 656 -2.13 -21.96 8.39
CA GLU A 656 -2.11 -21.71 9.83
C GLU A 656 -0.65 -21.48 10.29
N GLY A 657 -0.43 -20.33 10.95
CA GLY A 657 0.88 -19.91 11.42
C GLY A 657 1.48 -20.93 12.39
N LEU A 658 2.53 -21.57 11.96
CA LEU A 658 3.38 -22.37 12.84
C LEU A 658 3.90 -21.44 13.95
N THR A 659 3.63 -21.77 15.21
CA THR A 659 4.14 -21.02 16.35
C THR A 659 5.67 -21.14 16.35
N VAL A 660 6.35 -20.07 15.96
CA VAL A 660 7.82 -19.97 15.99
C VAL A 660 8.18 -19.12 17.19
N VAL A 661 9.22 -19.51 17.93
CA VAL A 661 9.76 -18.68 19.01
C VAL A 661 10.26 -17.37 18.40
N PRO A 662 9.71 -16.21 18.80
CA PRO A 662 10.03 -14.94 18.16
C PRO A 662 11.43 -14.46 18.53
N THR A 663 12.22 -14.04 17.55
CA THR A 663 13.45 -13.27 17.78
C THR A 663 13.12 -11.94 18.45
N LYS A 664 13.97 -11.47 19.36
CA LYS A 664 13.76 -10.17 20.03
C LYS A 664 13.80 -9.03 19.02
N SER A 665 12.80 -8.17 19.03
CA SER A 665 12.73 -6.94 18.23
C SER A 665 12.93 -5.73 19.15
N VAL A 666 13.60 -4.68 18.66
CA VAL A 666 13.85 -3.47 19.43
C VAL A 666 13.05 -2.33 18.83
N ALA A 667 12.11 -1.81 19.63
CA ALA A 667 11.36 -0.61 19.34
C ALA A 667 11.08 0.11 20.66
N LEU A 668 11.70 1.26 20.82
CA LEU A 668 11.63 2.08 22.01
C LEU A 668 10.83 3.34 21.68
N PHE A 669 9.92 3.74 22.55
CA PHE A 669 9.04 4.89 22.37
C PHE A 669 9.00 5.74 23.62
N SER A 670 9.16 7.07 23.45
CA SER A 670 9.26 7.99 24.59
C SER A 670 7.94 8.32 25.27
N GLY A 671 6.81 8.16 24.57
CA GLY A 671 5.58 8.85 24.91
C GLY A 671 5.68 10.36 24.66
N LEU A 672 4.78 11.12 25.29
CA LEU A 672 4.75 12.58 25.19
C LEU A 672 5.92 13.21 25.96
N VAL A 673 6.65 14.09 25.30
CA VAL A 673 7.76 14.83 25.88
C VAL A 673 7.55 16.33 25.63
N GLU A 674 7.60 17.15 26.66
CA GLU A 674 7.57 18.62 26.54
C GLU A 674 8.98 19.16 26.32
N VAL A 675 9.11 20.09 25.37
CA VAL A 675 10.38 20.76 25.06
C VAL A 675 10.65 21.84 26.09
N GLY A 676 11.83 21.82 26.68
CA GLY A 676 12.23 22.82 27.69
C GLY A 676 12.34 24.24 27.11
N ARG A 677 12.32 25.24 27.99
CA ARG A 677 12.45 26.68 27.61
C ARG A 677 13.73 27.02 26.84
N SER A 678 14.75 26.16 26.94
CA SER A 678 15.99 26.28 26.15
C SER A 678 15.86 25.84 24.69
N GLY A 679 14.72 25.28 24.30
CA GLY A 679 14.53 24.64 22.99
C GLY A 679 15.13 23.25 22.90
N LYS A 680 15.40 22.62 24.05
CA LYS A 680 15.97 21.25 24.08
C LYS A 680 15.09 20.30 24.85
N ALA A 681 15.01 19.07 24.34
CA ALA A 681 14.38 17.96 25.02
C ALA A 681 15.37 16.78 25.15
N LYS A 682 15.34 16.11 26.31
CA LYS A 682 16.21 14.95 26.58
C LYS A 682 15.34 13.72 26.84
N VAL A 683 15.56 12.70 26.05
CA VAL A 683 14.86 11.41 26.17
C VAL A 683 15.88 10.33 26.58
N ARG A 684 15.52 9.52 27.56
CA ARG A 684 16.34 8.38 28.00
C ARG A 684 15.73 7.09 27.51
N PHE A 685 16.53 6.26 26.83
CA PHE A 685 16.16 4.92 26.43
C PHE A 685 17.05 3.89 27.14
N ALA A 686 16.44 2.87 27.69
CA ALA A 686 17.15 1.67 28.17
C ALA A 686 17.38 0.76 26.96
N LEU A 687 18.62 0.68 26.50
CA LEU A 687 18.99 -0.18 25.37
C LEU A 687 19.03 -1.64 25.82
N PRO A 688 18.32 -2.55 25.18
CA PRO A 688 18.38 -3.97 25.49
C PRO A 688 19.67 -4.61 24.99
N ASP A 689 19.79 -5.93 25.14
CA ASP A 689 20.81 -6.74 24.49
C ASP A 689 20.54 -6.78 22.97
N PHE A 690 21.26 -5.95 22.23
CA PHE A 690 21.02 -5.73 20.81
C PHE A 690 22.30 -5.27 20.10
N ASN A 691 22.57 -5.83 18.94
CA ASN A 691 23.62 -5.37 18.04
C ASN A 691 22.99 -5.06 16.68
N GLY A 692 22.90 -3.78 16.31
CA GLY A 692 22.25 -3.33 15.08
C GLY A 692 22.24 -1.79 14.94
N GLU A 693 21.52 -1.28 13.99
CA GLU A 693 21.28 0.14 13.75
C GLU A 693 19.87 0.50 14.22
N LEU A 694 19.73 1.54 15.04
CA LEU A 694 18.45 2.13 15.42
C LEU A 694 18.22 3.38 14.57
N ARG A 695 17.05 3.48 13.97
CA ARG A 695 16.54 4.73 13.43
C ARG A 695 15.80 5.47 14.53
N ILE A 696 16.24 6.70 14.80
CA ILE A 696 15.64 7.59 15.78
C ILE A 696 14.78 8.56 15.00
N MET A 697 13.47 8.56 15.29
CA MET A 697 12.48 9.36 14.57
C MET A 697 11.77 10.27 15.55
N ALA A 698 11.76 11.56 15.28
CA ALA A 698 11.07 12.57 16.07
C ALA A 698 9.89 13.14 15.31
N VAL A 699 8.75 13.26 15.99
CA VAL A 699 7.60 14.05 15.54
C VAL A 699 7.37 15.14 16.58
N ALA A 700 7.39 16.38 16.15
CA ALA A 700 7.22 17.53 17.03
C ALA A 700 6.05 18.42 16.61
N TRP A 701 5.38 19.02 17.59
CA TRP A 701 4.25 19.90 17.32
C TRP A 701 4.06 20.95 18.42
N SER A 702 3.41 22.05 18.03
CA SER A 702 2.91 23.08 18.92
C SER A 702 1.50 23.49 18.51
N LYS A 703 0.96 24.56 19.06
CA LYS A 703 -0.34 25.11 18.66
C LYS A 703 -0.43 25.43 17.16
N THR A 704 0.66 25.90 16.57
CA THR A 704 0.68 26.37 15.17
C THR A 704 1.76 25.71 14.33
N GLY A 705 2.79 25.10 14.93
CA GLY A 705 3.95 24.56 14.27
C GLY A 705 4.00 23.04 14.25
N LEU A 706 4.72 22.49 13.26
CA LEU A 706 5.01 21.08 13.07
C LEU A 706 6.48 20.88 12.73
N GLY A 707 7.03 19.74 13.10
CA GLY A 707 8.40 19.38 12.74
C GLY A 707 8.61 17.88 12.77
N GLU A 708 9.62 17.44 12.05
CA GLU A 708 10.05 16.05 12.02
C GLU A 708 11.58 16.00 12.01
N GLY A 709 12.14 14.87 12.39
CA GLY A 709 13.58 14.64 12.30
C GLY A 709 13.92 13.17 12.38
N GLU A 710 15.05 12.83 11.76
CA GLU A 710 15.57 11.47 11.72
C GLU A 710 17.07 11.47 12.03
N ALA A 711 17.53 10.48 12.80
CA ALA A 711 18.94 10.20 13.02
C ALA A 711 19.17 8.69 13.11
N LYS A 712 20.40 8.25 12.89
CA LYS A 712 20.80 6.85 13.01
C LYS A 712 21.82 6.69 14.12
N MET A 713 21.68 5.61 14.88
CA MET A 713 22.58 5.24 15.95
C MET A 713 22.90 3.75 15.86
N THR A 714 24.18 3.40 15.72
CA THR A 714 24.62 2.03 15.81
C THR A 714 24.72 1.62 17.28
N VAL A 715 24.07 0.51 17.65
CA VAL A 715 24.20 -0.12 18.96
C VAL A 715 25.01 -1.39 18.79
N ARG A 716 26.13 -1.52 19.48
CA ARG A 716 26.98 -2.71 19.38
C ARG A 716 27.94 -2.88 20.54
N ASP A 717 28.33 -4.12 20.79
CA ASP A 717 29.46 -4.46 21.64
C ASP A 717 30.80 -4.14 20.94
N ALA A 718 31.88 -4.13 21.67
CA ALA A 718 33.23 -4.00 21.09
C ALA A 718 33.59 -5.17 20.16
N ALA A 719 33.02 -6.34 20.46
CA ALA A 719 33.02 -7.52 19.61
C ALA A 719 31.62 -8.10 19.55
N PRO A 720 30.76 -7.63 18.62
CA PRO A 720 29.46 -8.20 18.41
C PRO A 720 29.52 -9.70 18.20
N SER A 721 28.68 -10.43 18.91
CA SER A 721 28.60 -11.89 18.80
C SER A 721 27.16 -12.33 18.72
N ASP A 722 26.90 -13.40 17.99
CA ASP A 722 25.58 -13.94 17.75
C ASP A 722 25.60 -15.42 17.52
N LEU A 723 24.50 -16.10 17.83
CA LEU A 723 24.31 -17.51 17.55
C LEU A 723 23.12 -17.67 16.58
N ILE A 724 23.43 -18.12 15.39
CA ILE A 724 22.42 -18.36 14.35
C ILE A 724 21.88 -19.76 14.51
N LEU A 725 20.58 -19.86 14.78
CA LEU A 725 19.87 -21.10 15.03
C LEU A 725 18.91 -21.42 13.88
N PRO A 726 18.61 -22.72 13.63
CA PRO A 726 17.45 -23.08 12.83
C PRO A 726 16.17 -22.59 13.51
N ARG A 727 15.09 -22.44 12.74
CA ARG A 727 13.81 -21.96 13.27
C ARG A 727 13.17 -22.91 14.28
N PHE A 728 13.37 -24.21 14.07
CA PHE A 728 12.94 -25.32 14.96
C PHE A 728 13.71 -26.58 14.58
N MET A 729 13.60 -27.62 15.39
CA MET A 729 14.11 -28.97 15.13
C MET A 729 13.02 -30.01 15.42
N ALA A 730 13.19 -31.21 14.92
CA ALA A 730 12.41 -32.37 15.33
C ALA A 730 13.26 -33.31 16.22
N PRO A 731 12.65 -34.10 17.09
CA PRO A 731 13.39 -35.13 17.84
C PRO A 731 14.17 -36.04 16.90
N GLY A 732 15.46 -36.22 17.18
CA GLY A 732 16.40 -36.98 16.34
C GLY A 732 17.09 -36.17 15.25
N ASP A 733 16.74 -34.89 15.05
CA ASP A 733 17.44 -34.02 14.10
C ASP A 733 18.85 -33.68 14.63
N GLU A 734 19.80 -33.69 13.70
CA GLU A 734 21.12 -33.10 13.85
C GLU A 734 21.23 -31.82 13.02
N ALA A 735 21.74 -30.75 13.62
CA ALA A 735 21.92 -29.46 12.94
C ALA A 735 23.22 -28.79 13.35
N PHE A 736 23.61 -27.76 12.59
CA PHE A 736 24.67 -26.86 12.97
C PHE A 736 24.13 -25.51 13.31
N LEU A 737 24.41 -25.03 14.52
CA LEU A 737 24.32 -23.63 14.88
C LEU A 737 25.56 -22.92 14.35
N THR A 738 25.46 -21.64 14.01
CA THR A 738 26.66 -20.87 13.64
C THR A 738 26.95 -19.84 14.72
N ALA A 739 28.08 -20.03 15.43
CA ALA A 739 28.58 -19.06 16.39
C ALA A 739 29.40 -18.00 15.65
N SER A 740 28.94 -16.76 15.65
CA SER A 740 29.62 -15.62 15.02
C SER A 740 30.24 -14.72 16.07
N ILE A 741 31.48 -14.30 15.84
CA ILE A 741 32.20 -13.29 16.64
C ILE A 741 32.89 -12.34 15.68
N ASP A 742 32.62 -11.05 15.82
CA ASP A 742 33.18 -9.98 14.98
C ASP A 742 34.03 -9.04 15.83
N ASN A 743 35.37 -9.17 15.78
CA ASN A 743 36.25 -8.29 16.54
C ASN A 743 36.36 -6.92 15.88
N ILE A 744 35.50 -5.97 16.23
CA ILE A 744 35.50 -4.63 15.62
C ILE A 744 36.52 -3.70 16.30
N GLU A 745 36.61 -3.72 17.62
CA GLU A 745 37.34 -2.67 18.37
C GLU A 745 38.42 -3.23 19.30
N LEU A 746 38.37 -4.51 19.65
CA LEU A 746 39.32 -5.07 20.59
C LEU A 746 40.68 -5.38 19.93
N PRO A 747 41.79 -5.36 20.68
CA PRO A 747 43.07 -5.76 20.15
C PRO A 747 43.07 -7.23 19.69
N ALA A 748 44.00 -7.56 18.81
CA ALA A 748 44.17 -8.94 18.39
C ALA A 748 44.38 -9.86 19.58
N GLY A 749 43.71 -10.99 19.62
CA GLY A 749 43.82 -11.94 20.72
C GLY A 749 42.85 -13.11 20.61
N GLU A 750 42.86 -13.93 21.65
CA GLU A 750 42.01 -15.10 21.76
C GLU A 750 40.61 -14.72 22.24
N PHE A 751 39.62 -15.25 21.53
CA PHE A 751 38.19 -15.21 21.89
C PHE A 751 37.72 -16.63 22.15
N ALA A 752 36.97 -16.83 23.24
CA ALA A 752 36.35 -18.08 23.55
C ALA A 752 34.83 -17.92 23.65
N ALA A 753 34.10 -18.79 22.95
CA ALA A 753 32.64 -18.90 23.06
C ALA A 753 32.31 -20.19 23.80
N GLU A 754 31.61 -20.10 24.93
CA GLU A 754 31.04 -21.24 25.64
C GLU A 754 29.54 -21.34 25.31
N ILE A 755 29.13 -22.50 24.80
CA ILE A 755 27.78 -22.74 24.35
C ILE A 755 27.20 -23.90 25.15
N SER A 756 26.04 -23.66 25.78
CA SER A 756 25.31 -24.66 26.54
C SER A 756 23.84 -24.61 26.23
N ALA A 757 23.15 -25.72 26.29
CA ALA A 757 21.70 -25.80 26.11
C ALA A 757 21.06 -26.46 27.34
N ALA A 758 19.89 -25.99 27.71
CA ALA A 758 19.02 -26.59 28.71
C ALA A 758 17.68 -26.92 28.03
N GLY A 759 17.22 -28.17 28.19
CA GLY A 759 15.93 -28.63 27.61
C GLY A 759 16.13 -29.82 26.67
N SER A 760 15.52 -29.75 25.49
CA SER A 760 15.41 -30.85 24.54
C SER A 760 16.60 -30.99 23.57
N ILE A 761 17.56 -30.06 23.62
CA ILE A 761 18.74 -30.04 22.72
C ILE A 761 20.02 -30.31 23.48
N GLU A 762 20.89 -31.12 22.87
CA GLU A 762 22.25 -31.35 23.29
C GLU A 762 23.26 -30.65 22.38
N VAL A 763 24.29 -30.03 22.97
CA VAL A 763 25.40 -29.37 22.26
C VAL A 763 26.62 -30.28 22.29
N ALA A 764 27.13 -30.63 21.11
CA ALA A 764 28.28 -31.57 21.01
C ALA A 764 29.61 -30.91 21.42
N GLU A 765 29.83 -29.66 21.03
CA GLU A 765 31.02 -28.89 21.38
C GLU A 765 30.62 -27.66 22.20
N SER A 766 30.92 -27.69 23.49
CA SER A 766 30.54 -26.64 24.43
C SER A 766 31.49 -25.44 24.45
N ARG A 767 32.68 -25.52 23.83
CA ARG A 767 33.67 -24.44 23.82
C ARG A 767 34.38 -24.31 22.48
N LEU A 768 34.37 -23.11 21.91
CA LEU A 768 35.07 -22.71 20.71
C LEU A 768 36.12 -21.66 21.05
N THR A 769 37.35 -21.80 20.56
CA THR A 769 38.41 -20.79 20.73
C THR A 769 38.90 -20.33 19.37
N ARG A 770 39.00 -19.00 19.15
CA ARG A 770 39.49 -18.41 17.92
C ARG A 770 40.38 -17.20 18.21
N THR A 771 41.50 -17.12 17.48
CA THR A 771 42.36 -15.92 17.52
C THR A 771 41.91 -14.94 16.43
N LEU A 772 41.42 -13.76 16.81
CA LEU A 772 40.93 -12.76 15.86
C LEU A 772 41.75 -11.49 15.92
N GLN A 773 42.13 -10.99 14.73
CA GLN A 773 42.64 -9.63 14.54
C GLN A 773 41.52 -8.62 14.64
N THR A 774 41.85 -7.36 14.97
CA THR A 774 40.88 -6.26 14.89
C THR A 774 40.34 -6.13 13.47
N GLY A 775 39.01 -5.95 13.30
CA GLY A 775 38.31 -5.89 12.01
C GLY A 775 38.14 -7.25 11.34
N LYS A 776 38.31 -8.38 12.08
CA LYS A 776 38.09 -9.73 11.55
C LYS A 776 36.98 -10.46 12.26
N ARG A 777 36.21 -11.21 11.47
CA ARG A 777 35.08 -12.03 11.87
C ARG A 777 35.43 -13.51 11.80
N SER A 778 34.82 -14.31 12.66
CA SER A 778 34.82 -15.77 12.62
C SER A 778 33.41 -16.30 12.75
N ASP A 779 33.01 -17.13 11.81
CA ASP A 779 31.81 -17.95 11.87
C ASP A 779 32.23 -19.40 12.08
N ALA A 780 31.76 -20.03 13.16
CA ALA A 780 32.11 -21.40 13.52
C ALA A 780 30.85 -22.26 13.66
N PRO A 781 30.76 -23.41 12.99
CA PRO A 781 29.66 -24.35 13.17
C PRO A 781 29.74 -25.04 14.52
N VAL A 782 28.61 -25.23 15.18
CA VAL A 782 28.42 -25.94 16.44
C VAL A 782 27.36 -27.00 16.23
N ARG A 783 27.73 -28.28 16.33
CA ARG A 783 26.79 -29.38 16.15
C ARG A 783 25.88 -29.50 17.37
N VAL A 784 24.59 -29.65 17.08
CA VAL A 784 23.53 -29.87 18.07
C VAL A 784 22.66 -31.05 17.64
N GLU A 785 22.09 -31.73 18.63
CA GLU A 785 21.16 -32.83 18.46
C GLU A 785 19.88 -32.55 19.26
N ALA A 786 18.75 -32.71 18.65
CA ALA A 786 17.46 -32.61 19.32
C ALA A 786 17.02 -33.97 19.88
N ARG A 787 16.78 -34.05 21.18
CA ARG A 787 16.44 -35.31 21.88
C ARG A 787 14.94 -35.50 22.05
N ASN A 788 14.28 -34.51 22.61
CA ASN A 788 12.86 -34.56 22.98
C ASN A 788 12.11 -33.32 22.48
N GLU A 789 10.81 -33.40 22.50
CA GLU A 789 9.96 -32.22 22.26
C GLU A 789 10.07 -31.21 23.38
N GLY A 790 9.98 -29.93 23.08
CA GLY A 790 9.98 -28.85 24.04
C GLY A 790 10.69 -27.59 23.54
N ILE A 791 10.77 -26.60 24.41
CA ILE A 791 11.55 -25.38 24.18
C ILE A 791 12.87 -25.53 24.90
N SER A 792 13.98 -25.35 24.18
CA SER A 792 15.32 -25.32 24.75
C SER A 792 15.84 -23.91 24.82
N GLN A 793 16.51 -23.60 25.91
CA GLN A 793 17.24 -22.36 26.06
C GLN A 793 18.72 -22.61 25.76
N VAL A 794 19.23 -21.97 24.71
CA VAL A 794 20.64 -22.05 24.29
C VAL A 794 21.35 -20.79 24.76
N ARG A 795 22.41 -20.94 25.50
CA ARG A 795 23.23 -19.87 26.06
C ARG A 795 24.59 -19.87 25.38
N MET A 796 25.00 -18.68 24.90
CA MET A 796 26.36 -18.44 24.42
C MET A 796 27.03 -17.36 25.27
N ALA A 797 28.14 -17.70 25.93
CA ALA A 797 28.96 -16.75 26.66
C ALA A 797 30.27 -16.55 25.88
N VAL A 798 30.60 -15.29 25.53
CA VAL A 798 31.82 -14.97 24.80
C VAL A 798 32.77 -14.17 25.68
N THR A 799 34.04 -14.58 25.73
CA THR A 799 35.12 -13.86 26.40
C THR A 799 36.21 -13.51 25.40
N GLY A 800 36.97 -12.43 25.66
CA GLY A 800 38.01 -11.95 24.76
C GLY A 800 39.01 -11.00 25.43
N PRO A 801 39.90 -10.35 24.64
CA PRO A 801 40.88 -9.40 25.15
C PRO A 801 40.27 -8.27 25.98
N ASN A 802 41.05 -7.63 26.84
CA ASN A 802 40.67 -6.55 27.74
C ASN A 802 39.49 -6.88 28.67
N ASN A 803 39.41 -8.13 29.15
CA ASN A 803 38.30 -8.62 29.99
C ASN A 803 36.93 -8.51 29.32
N PHE A 804 36.87 -8.51 28.02
CA PHE A 804 35.61 -8.54 27.29
C PHE A 804 34.84 -9.81 27.68
N ALA A 805 33.56 -9.62 28.06
CA ALA A 805 32.69 -10.74 28.39
C ALA A 805 31.25 -10.33 28.10
N VAL A 806 30.54 -11.12 27.30
CA VAL A 806 29.12 -10.96 26.99
C VAL A 806 28.42 -12.30 27.01
N GLN A 807 27.11 -12.29 27.23
CA GLN A 807 26.29 -13.48 27.25
C GLN A 807 25.00 -13.24 26.53
N HIS A 808 24.62 -14.17 25.67
CA HIS A 808 23.35 -14.17 24.90
C HIS A 808 22.56 -15.42 25.25
N ILE A 809 21.23 -15.30 25.23
CA ILE A 809 20.28 -16.39 25.49
C ILE A 809 19.30 -16.43 24.34
N TYR A 810 19.13 -17.60 23.76
CA TYR A 810 18.27 -17.89 22.63
C TYR A 810 17.30 -19.02 22.96
N ASP A 811 16.10 -18.96 22.49
CA ASP A 811 15.13 -20.05 22.60
C ASP A 811 14.98 -20.75 21.25
N ILE A 812 14.91 -22.09 21.28
CA ILE A 812 14.66 -22.91 20.10
C ILE A 812 13.64 -24.00 20.44
N GLN A 813 12.70 -24.22 19.56
CA GLN A 813 11.66 -25.22 19.73
C GLN A 813 12.05 -26.53 19.04
N THR A 814 11.93 -27.63 19.76
CA THR A 814 11.91 -28.98 19.19
C THR A 814 10.47 -29.47 19.20
N ARG A 815 9.93 -29.83 18.05
CA ARG A 815 8.53 -30.22 17.86
C ARG A 815 8.43 -31.52 17.07
N SER A 816 7.37 -32.30 17.31
CA SER A 816 7.12 -33.52 16.56
C SER A 816 6.91 -33.22 15.07
N PRO A 817 7.54 -33.97 14.16
CA PRO A 817 7.19 -33.97 12.74
C PRO A 817 5.93 -34.76 12.43
N TYR A 818 5.41 -35.48 13.41
CA TYR A 818 4.25 -36.36 13.28
C TYR A 818 2.99 -35.73 13.87
N LEU A 819 1.84 -36.08 13.29
CA LEU A 819 0.56 -35.72 13.88
C LEU A 819 0.32 -36.50 15.17
N PRO A 820 -0.31 -35.86 16.20
CA PRO A 820 -0.66 -36.57 17.42
C PRO A 820 -1.74 -37.61 17.14
N GLU A 821 -1.55 -38.83 17.65
CA GLU A 821 -2.48 -39.93 17.56
C GLU A 821 -2.98 -40.33 18.95
N THR A 822 -4.29 -40.48 19.09
CA THR A 822 -4.90 -40.95 20.33
C THR A 822 -5.50 -42.36 20.11
N ARG A 823 -5.09 -43.31 20.93
CA ARG A 823 -5.72 -44.63 21.02
C ARG A 823 -6.51 -44.71 22.31
N SER A 824 -7.80 -45.02 22.21
CA SER A 824 -8.69 -45.17 23.36
C SER A 824 -9.23 -46.60 23.40
N THR A 825 -9.25 -47.21 24.56
CA THR A 825 -9.82 -48.51 24.78
C THR A 825 -10.71 -48.43 26.02
N SER A 826 -11.95 -48.83 25.87
CA SER A 826 -12.91 -48.90 27.00
C SER A 826 -13.36 -50.34 27.22
N MET A 827 -13.54 -50.71 28.45
CA MET A 827 -14.05 -52.03 28.82
C MET A 827 -14.92 -51.94 30.06
N LEU A 828 -15.92 -52.81 30.13
CA LEU A 828 -16.73 -52.97 31.32
C LEU A 828 -16.03 -53.93 32.28
N MET A 829 -15.72 -53.45 33.47
CA MET A 829 -15.03 -54.25 34.52
C MET A 829 -16.04 -54.73 35.55
N GLN A 830 -15.92 -55.97 35.97
CA GLN A 830 -16.69 -56.55 37.05
C GLN A 830 -15.96 -56.25 38.42
N PRO A 831 -16.68 -56.24 39.53
CA PRO A 831 -16.06 -56.06 40.85
C PRO A 831 -14.98 -57.13 41.12
N GLY A 832 -13.77 -56.66 41.44
CA GLY A 832 -12.64 -57.56 41.68
C GLY A 832 -11.79 -57.90 40.43
N GLN A 833 -12.19 -57.49 39.23
CA GLN A 833 -11.43 -57.67 37.99
C GLN A 833 -10.23 -56.75 37.97
N GLN A 834 -9.08 -57.30 37.46
CA GLN A 834 -7.83 -56.53 37.30
C GLN A 834 -7.58 -56.32 35.79
N TYR A 835 -7.09 -55.13 35.45
CA TYR A 835 -6.60 -54.79 34.14
C TYR A 835 -5.12 -54.40 34.23
N ALA A 836 -4.28 -55.06 33.43
CA ALA A 836 -2.86 -54.75 33.37
C ALA A 836 -2.57 -53.84 32.17
N ILE A 837 -1.93 -52.71 32.41
CA ILE A 837 -1.43 -51.83 31.33
C ILE A 837 -0.15 -52.47 30.76
N ASP A 838 -0.25 -53.00 29.54
CA ASP A 838 0.90 -53.64 28.86
C ASP A 838 1.79 -52.53 28.22
N PRO A 839 3.14 -52.57 28.44
CA PRO A 839 4.06 -51.67 27.75
C PRO A 839 3.97 -51.75 26.21
N LYS A 840 3.38 -52.80 25.62
CA LYS A 840 3.12 -52.90 24.20
C LYS A 840 2.16 -51.83 23.68
N LEU A 841 1.36 -51.21 24.52
CA LEU A 841 0.52 -50.06 24.17
C LEU A 841 1.33 -48.85 23.67
N LEU A 842 2.61 -48.77 24.09
CA LEU A 842 3.53 -47.69 23.69
C LEU A 842 4.27 -47.95 22.35
N VAL A 843 4.13 -49.16 21.78
CA VAL A 843 4.78 -49.49 20.53
C VAL A 843 4.18 -48.74 19.37
N GLY A 844 5.04 -48.05 18.60
CA GLY A 844 4.66 -47.24 17.42
C GLY A 844 4.51 -45.75 17.74
N TYR A 845 4.70 -45.35 19.02
CA TYR A 845 4.77 -43.94 19.40
C TYR A 845 6.22 -43.45 19.57
N VAL A 846 6.42 -42.15 19.45
CA VAL A 846 7.74 -41.56 19.72
C VAL A 846 8.05 -41.70 21.21
N PRO A 847 9.20 -42.27 21.60
CA PRO A 847 9.57 -42.41 23.01
C PRO A 847 9.58 -41.02 23.72
N GLY A 848 8.97 -40.96 24.89
CA GLY A 848 8.90 -39.75 25.70
C GLY A 848 7.77 -38.77 25.32
N SER A 849 7.05 -39.03 24.24
CA SER A 849 5.89 -38.18 23.81
C SER A 849 4.52 -38.74 24.17
N VAL A 850 4.48 -39.88 24.90
CA VAL A 850 3.25 -40.62 25.18
C VAL A 850 2.68 -40.22 26.52
N ASP A 851 1.42 -39.82 26.50
CA ASP A 851 0.63 -39.58 27.70
C ASP A 851 -0.40 -40.70 27.87
N VAL A 852 -0.39 -41.39 29.00
CA VAL A 852 -1.31 -42.49 29.26
C VAL A 852 -2.28 -42.05 30.36
N THR A 853 -3.55 -41.94 30.00
CA THR A 853 -4.62 -41.65 30.98
C THR A 853 -5.46 -42.88 31.23
N VAL A 854 -5.66 -43.21 32.48
CA VAL A 854 -6.55 -44.30 32.95
C VAL A 854 -7.69 -43.71 33.72
N GLY A 855 -8.93 -43.88 33.26
CA GLY A 855 -10.13 -43.39 33.88
C GLY A 855 -11.05 -44.54 34.31
N PHE A 856 -11.69 -44.39 35.48
CA PHE A 856 -12.79 -45.28 35.94
C PHE A 856 -14.05 -44.44 36.11
N SER A 857 -15.13 -44.88 35.49
CA SER A 857 -16.41 -44.19 35.54
C SER A 857 -17.55 -45.20 35.74
N SER A 858 -18.56 -44.80 36.47
CA SER A 858 -19.82 -45.57 36.64
C SER A 858 -20.79 -45.33 35.46
N ILE A 859 -20.48 -44.42 34.56
CA ILE A 859 -21.25 -44.09 33.37
C ILE A 859 -20.44 -44.40 32.12
N PRO A 860 -21.07 -44.79 31.00
CA PRO A 860 -20.34 -45.20 29.79
C PRO A 860 -19.71 -44.07 28.99
N VAL A 861 -19.74 -42.85 29.50
CA VAL A 861 -19.18 -41.66 28.86
C VAL A 861 -18.04 -41.12 29.72
N ASP A 862 -16.84 -41.01 29.12
CA ASP A 862 -15.70 -40.38 29.78
C ASP A 862 -15.45 -38.97 29.21
N PRO A 863 -15.77 -37.91 30.02
CA PRO A 863 -15.57 -36.53 29.57
C PRO A 863 -14.11 -36.17 29.29
N ALA A 864 -13.16 -36.80 29.98
CA ALA A 864 -11.74 -36.56 29.81
C ALA A 864 -11.26 -37.07 28.42
N THR A 865 -11.71 -38.26 28.05
CA THR A 865 -11.41 -38.83 26.69
C THR A 865 -12.09 -38.02 25.58
N LEU A 866 -13.32 -37.61 25.76
CA LEU A 866 -14.02 -36.74 24.80
C LEU A 866 -13.31 -35.42 24.64
N TYR A 867 -12.93 -34.78 25.72
CA TYR A 867 -12.12 -33.55 25.67
C TYR A 867 -10.80 -33.77 24.91
N ALA A 868 -10.06 -34.83 25.27
CA ALA A 868 -8.78 -35.13 24.60
C ALA A 868 -8.93 -35.39 23.10
N SER A 869 -10.03 -35.99 22.67
CA SER A 869 -10.37 -36.17 21.26
C SER A 869 -10.65 -34.84 20.55
N LEU A 870 -11.44 -33.95 21.18
CA LEU A 870 -11.75 -32.62 20.64
C LEU A 870 -10.51 -31.71 20.64
N ASP A 871 -9.68 -31.79 21.67
CA ASP A 871 -8.47 -30.96 21.81
C ASP A 871 -7.45 -31.22 20.70
N ARG A 872 -7.43 -32.44 20.16
CA ARG A 872 -6.55 -32.88 19.09
C ARG A 872 -7.21 -32.92 17.72
N TYR A 873 -8.36 -32.29 17.55
CA TYR A 873 -9.06 -32.26 16.27
C TYR A 873 -8.15 -31.67 15.17
N PRO A 874 -7.87 -32.38 14.07
CA PRO A 874 -6.62 -32.22 13.32
C PRO A 874 -6.56 -30.98 12.44
N TYR A 875 -7.70 -30.42 12.02
CA TYR A 875 -7.74 -29.27 11.13
C TYR A 875 -8.22 -28.02 11.86
N GLY A 876 -7.99 -26.86 11.31
CA GLY A 876 -8.32 -25.58 11.97
C GLY A 876 -9.51 -24.87 11.35
N CYS A 877 -10.50 -25.57 10.80
CA CYS A 877 -11.70 -24.91 10.29
C CYS A 877 -12.54 -24.29 11.41
N THR A 878 -13.50 -23.45 11.08
CA THR A 878 -14.35 -22.73 12.06
C THR A 878 -15.06 -23.69 13.00
N GLU A 879 -15.69 -24.75 12.48
CA GLU A 879 -16.35 -25.76 13.28
C GLU A 879 -15.40 -26.40 14.30
N GLN A 880 -14.23 -26.82 13.85
CA GLN A 880 -13.23 -27.49 14.70
C GLN A 880 -12.61 -26.52 15.72
N THR A 881 -12.41 -25.27 15.35
CA THR A 881 -11.94 -24.22 16.26
C THR A 881 -12.94 -24.02 17.40
N VAL A 882 -14.23 -23.95 17.08
CA VAL A 882 -15.29 -23.87 18.08
C VAL A 882 -15.33 -25.11 18.94
N SER A 883 -15.31 -26.31 18.31
CA SER A 883 -15.39 -27.60 19.02
C SER A 883 -14.22 -27.81 19.99
N ARG A 884 -13.03 -27.31 19.68
CA ARG A 884 -11.86 -27.34 20.56
C ARG A 884 -11.96 -26.34 21.71
N ALA A 885 -12.49 -25.15 21.47
CA ALA A 885 -12.51 -24.05 22.42
C ALA A 885 -13.74 -24.03 23.34
N MET A 886 -14.88 -24.47 22.88
CA MET A 886 -16.16 -24.49 23.65
C MET A 886 -16.00 -25.23 24.97
N PRO A 887 -15.41 -26.44 25.04
CA PRO A 887 -15.21 -27.14 26.31
C PRO A 887 -14.29 -26.37 27.28
N LEU A 888 -13.33 -25.61 26.79
CA LEU A 888 -12.37 -24.85 27.61
C LEU A 888 -13.01 -23.69 28.37
N LEU A 889 -14.21 -23.25 27.98
CA LEU A 889 -15.01 -22.32 28.78
C LEU A 889 -15.37 -22.91 30.16
N TYR A 890 -15.33 -24.25 30.27
CA TYR A 890 -15.64 -25.03 31.46
C TYR A 890 -14.40 -25.79 31.99
N SER A 891 -13.19 -25.22 31.76
CA SER A 891 -11.90 -25.88 32.05
C SER A 891 -11.78 -26.38 33.51
N GLU A 892 -12.28 -25.66 34.51
CA GLU A 892 -12.26 -26.10 35.90
C GLU A 892 -13.09 -27.36 36.13
N GLN A 893 -14.27 -27.46 35.51
CA GLN A 893 -15.14 -28.62 35.58
C GLN A 893 -14.49 -29.81 34.85
N LEU A 894 -13.90 -29.58 33.70
CA LEU A 894 -13.19 -30.62 32.92
C LEU A 894 -11.99 -31.17 33.72
N VAL A 895 -11.26 -30.33 34.42
CA VAL A 895 -10.15 -30.75 35.27
C VAL A 895 -10.67 -31.59 36.44
N ALA A 896 -11.79 -31.19 37.04
CA ALA A 896 -12.44 -31.97 38.12
C ALA A 896 -12.92 -33.34 37.63
N MET A 897 -13.22 -33.49 36.30
CA MET A 897 -13.59 -34.74 35.64
C MET A 897 -12.38 -35.53 35.12
N GLY A 898 -11.14 -35.10 35.38
CA GLY A 898 -9.91 -35.82 34.98
C GLY A 898 -9.20 -35.26 33.74
N ALA A 899 -9.76 -34.28 33.04
CA ALA A 899 -9.13 -33.64 31.89
C ALA A 899 -8.07 -32.59 32.29
N ARG A 900 -6.92 -33.02 32.83
CA ARG A 900 -5.91 -32.13 33.43
C ARG A 900 -5.37 -31.08 32.46
N GLY A 901 -5.14 -31.42 31.18
CA GLY A 901 -4.70 -30.51 30.16
C GLY A 901 -5.69 -29.40 29.81
N ALA A 902 -6.96 -29.49 30.24
CA ALA A 902 -7.96 -28.46 29.99
C ALA A 902 -7.66 -27.12 30.71
N ARG A 903 -6.80 -27.12 31.72
CA ARG A 903 -6.40 -25.90 32.43
C ARG A 903 -5.23 -25.18 31.75
N ASP A 904 -4.43 -25.91 31.01
CA ASP A 904 -3.17 -25.39 30.45
C ASP A 904 -3.47 -24.31 29.41
N ASN A 905 -3.12 -23.06 29.75
CA ASN A 905 -3.35 -21.88 28.91
C ASN A 905 -4.79 -21.73 28.41
N ALA A 906 -5.81 -22.26 29.14
CA ALA A 906 -7.21 -22.26 28.70
C ALA A 906 -7.70 -20.87 28.28
N ARG A 907 -7.35 -19.82 29.04
CA ARG A 907 -7.76 -18.45 28.74
C ARG A 907 -7.17 -17.97 27.40
N ASP A 908 -5.90 -18.18 27.16
CA ASP A 908 -5.22 -17.78 25.91
C ASP A 908 -5.76 -18.57 24.72
N ARG A 909 -6.03 -19.86 24.91
CA ARG A 909 -6.57 -20.77 23.87
C ARG A 909 -7.98 -20.36 23.45
N VAL A 910 -8.85 -20.07 24.42
CA VAL A 910 -10.22 -19.59 24.12
C VAL A 910 -10.16 -18.22 23.44
N GLN A 911 -9.35 -17.28 23.92
CA GLN A 911 -9.24 -15.96 23.28
C GLN A 911 -8.68 -16.06 21.85
N THR A 912 -7.72 -16.97 21.63
CA THR A 912 -7.21 -17.25 20.27
C THR A 912 -8.29 -17.80 19.35
N ALA A 913 -9.11 -18.73 19.87
CA ALA A 913 -10.25 -19.27 19.10
C ALA A 913 -11.29 -18.18 18.78
N VAL A 914 -11.66 -17.34 19.78
CA VAL A 914 -12.54 -16.17 19.56
C VAL A 914 -11.99 -15.30 18.43
N ASN A 915 -10.71 -14.95 18.48
CA ASN A 915 -10.07 -14.12 17.45
C ASN A 915 -10.11 -14.80 16.07
N THR A 916 -9.84 -16.10 16.00
CA THR A 916 -9.88 -16.88 14.75
C THR A 916 -11.29 -16.88 14.16
N ILE A 917 -12.33 -17.12 14.97
CA ILE A 917 -13.72 -17.10 14.51
C ILE A 917 -14.12 -15.72 14.01
N LEU A 918 -13.76 -14.66 14.76
CA LEU A 918 -14.06 -13.28 14.37
C LEU A 918 -13.35 -12.86 13.07
N ASN A 919 -12.19 -13.44 12.76
CA ASN A 919 -11.50 -13.20 11.48
C ASN A 919 -12.21 -13.85 10.29
N ARG A 920 -13.10 -14.78 10.53
CA ARG A 920 -13.89 -15.51 9.52
C ARG A 920 -15.32 -15.00 9.40
N GLN A 921 -15.68 -13.98 10.18
CA GLN A 921 -16.98 -13.33 10.10
C GLN A 921 -17.01 -12.30 8.96
N GLY A 922 -17.98 -12.41 8.06
CA GLY A 922 -18.23 -11.45 7.00
C GLY A 922 -19.03 -10.22 7.46
N SER A 923 -19.13 -9.23 6.58
CA SER A 923 -19.86 -7.98 6.82
C SER A 923 -21.33 -8.21 7.19
N GLU A 924 -21.97 -9.22 6.60
CA GLU A 924 -23.36 -9.61 6.84
C GLU A 924 -23.54 -10.53 8.06
N GLY A 925 -22.46 -10.83 8.79
CA GLY A 925 -22.47 -11.59 10.03
C GLY A 925 -22.32 -13.10 9.89
N ALA A 926 -22.31 -13.67 8.70
CA ALA A 926 -22.04 -15.09 8.46
C ALA A 926 -20.58 -15.44 8.74
N PHE A 927 -20.33 -16.67 9.17
CA PHE A 927 -18.99 -17.19 9.42
C PHE A 927 -18.57 -18.15 8.32
N GLY A 928 -17.46 -17.89 7.66
CA GLY A 928 -16.84 -18.81 6.73
C GLY A 928 -16.20 -20.01 7.42
N LEU A 929 -16.03 -21.14 6.72
CA LEU A 929 -15.41 -22.34 7.26
C LEU A 929 -13.89 -22.16 7.43
N TRP A 930 -13.21 -21.57 6.48
CA TRP A 930 -11.76 -21.40 6.46
C TRP A 930 -11.35 -19.92 6.47
N ARG A 931 -12.12 -19.06 5.81
CA ARG A 931 -11.89 -17.63 5.68
C ARG A 931 -13.21 -16.88 5.52
N GLU A 932 -13.17 -15.58 5.70
CA GLU A 932 -14.30 -14.71 5.38
C GLU A 932 -14.74 -14.90 3.92
N GLY A 933 -16.06 -15.00 3.71
CA GLY A 933 -16.65 -15.05 2.36
C GLY A 933 -16.32 -16.31 1.55
N ASP A 934 -15.79 -17.38 2.17
CA ASP A 934 -15.69 -18.66 1.49
C ASP A 934 -17.09 -19.24 1.25
N GLY A 935 -17.29 -19.98 0.18
CA GLY A 935 -18.59 -20.54 -0.19
C GLY A 935 -19.13 -21.64 0.74
N TYR A 936 -18.51 -21.83 1.93
CA TYR A 936 -18.87 -22.84 2.93
C TYR A 936 -19.60 -22.27 4.15
N ALA A 937 -19.92 -20.99 4.17
CA ALA A 937 -20.76 -20.40 5.20
C ALA A 937 -22.14 -21.06 5.18
N SER A 938 -22.65 -21.42 6.36
CA SER A 938 -23.96 -22.07 6.48
C SER A 938 -24.69 -21.58 7.75
N PRO A 939 -26.03 -21.66 7.77
CA PRO A 939 -26.81 -21.30 8.96
C PRO A 939 -26.42 -22.08 10.22
N TRP A 940 -26.08 -23.37 10.06
CA TRP A 940 -25.60 -24.21 11.17
C TRP A 940 -24.29 -23.68 11.73
N LEU A 941 -23.30 -23.43 10.87
CA LEU A 941 -22.01 -22.89 11.27
C LEU A 941 -22.17 -21.50 11.94
N GLY A 942 -23.08 -20.67 11.39
CA GLY A 942 -23.47 -19.39 11.94
C GLY A 942 -23.98 -19.49 13.36
N ALA A 943 -24.96 -20.38 13.61
CA ALA A 943 -25.53 -20.58 14.93
C ALA A 943 -24.50 -21.12 15.93
N TYR A 944 -23.70 -22.10 15.54
CA TYR A 944 -22.69 -22.73 16.37
C TYR A 944 -21.57 -21.73 16.77
N SER A 945 -21.11 -20.94 15.81
CA SER A 945 -20.10 -19.91 16.06
C SER A 945 -20.64 -18.77 16.94
N THR A 946 -21.90 -18.37 16.71
CA THR A 946 -22.55 -17.30 17.51
C THR A 946 -22.74 -17.75 18.97
N ASP A 947 -23.19 -18.99 19.22
CA ASP A 947 -23.32 -19.53 20.60
C ASP A 947 -21.96 -19.53 21.31
N PHE A 948 -20.89 -19.93 20.61
CA PHE A 948 -19.54 -19.90 21.19
C PHE A 948 -19.08 -18.49 21.56
N ILE A 949 -19.15 -17.52 20.64
CA ILE A 949 -18.68 -16.15 20.95
C ILE A 949 -19.56 -15.46 21.99
N TYR A 950 -20.86 -15.76 22.04
CA TYR A 950 -21.76 -15.29 23.09
C TYR A 950 -21.35 -15.82 24.48
N ARG A 951 -21.14 -17.15 24.61
CA ARG A 951 -20.68 -17.77 25.86
C ARG A 951 -19.29 -17.28 26.26
N ALA A 952 -18.39 -17.12 25.33
CA ALA A 952 -17.07 -16.57 25.55
C ALA A 952 -17.17 -15.15 26.14
N LYS A 953 -18.01 -14.29 25.56
CA LYS A 953 -18.25 -12.94 26.09
C LYS A 953 -18.82 -12.96 27.47
N ALA A 954 -19.83 -13.81 27.74
CA ALA A 954 -20.41 -13.98 29.05
C ALA A 954 -19.38 -14.48 30.09
N ALA A 955 -18.38 -15.25 29.68
CA ALA A 955 -17.24 -15.70 30.50
C ALA A 955 -16.11 -14.66 30.64
N GLY A 956 -16.27 -13.44 30.10
CA GLY A 956 -15.32 -12.33 30.24
C GLY A 956 -14.15 -12.35 29.23
N TYR A 957 -14.32 -12.99 28.08
CA TYR A 957 -13.40 -12.90 26.96
C TYR A 957 -13.71 -11.67 26.10
N SER A 958 -12.70 -11.17 25.39
CA SER A 958 -12.84 -9.99 24.53
C SER A 958 -13.58 -10.36 23.24
N VAL A 959 -14.86 -10.01 23.18
CA VAL A 959 -15.73 -10.14 22.01
C VAL A 959 -16.43 -8.79 21.77
N PRO A 960 -16.19 -8.11 20.64
CA PRO A 960 -16.84 -6.83 20.31
C PRO A 960 -18.37 -6.97 20.20
N ASP A 961 -19.12 -5.99 20.73
CA ASP A 961 -20.58 -5.96 20.63
C ASP A 961 -21.05 -6.00 19.20
N GLU A 962 -20.43 -5.23 18.31
CA GLU A 962 -20.78 -5.17 16.90
C GLU A 962 -20.62 -6.52 16.17
N ALA A 963 -19.68 -7.36 16.58
CA ALA A 963 -19.51 -8.70 16.01
C ALA A 963 -20.67 -9.62 16.38
N LEU A 964 -21.14 -9.54 17.64
CA LEU A 964 -22.33 -10.26 18.09
C LEU A 964 -23.59 -9.73 17.42
N ASP A 965 -23.75 -8.40 17.31
CA ASP A 965 -24.92 -7.80 16.67
C ASP A 965 -25.05 -8.23 15.21
N ARG A 966 -23.93 -8.29 14.48
CA ARG A 966 -23.91 -8.84 13.11
C ARG A 966 -24.26 -10.33 13.07
N ALA A 967 -23.71 -11.14 13.98
CA ALA A 967 -24.03 -12.56 14.07
C ALA A 967 -25.52 -12.78 14.34
N TYR A 968 -26.11 -12.00 15.26
CA TYR A 968 -27.56 -12.00 15.51
C TYR A 968 -28.36 -11.53 14.29
N GLY A 969 -27.89 -10.54 13.56
CA GLY A 969 -28.48 -10.11 12.31
C GLY A 969 -28.57 -11.24 11.28
N ALA A 970 -27.47 -12.00 11.11
CA ALA A 970 -27.42 -13.15 10.24
C ALA A 970 -28.39 -14.27 10.70
N LEU A 971 -28.45 -14.59 12.00
CA LEU A 971 -29.39 -15.57 12.54
C LEU A 971 -30.85 -15.11 12.36
N ARG A 972 -31.13 -13.83 12.54
CA ARG A 972 -32.46 -13.26 12.30
C ARG A 972 -32.87 -13.40 10.83
N ALA A 973 -31.96 -13.15 9.89
CA ALA A 973 -32.20 -13.32 8.47
C ALA A 973 -32.61 -14.78 8.15
N VAL A 974 -31.93 -15.77 8.76
CA VAL A 974 -32.33 -17.18 8.67
C VAL A 974 -33.72 -17.41 9.21
N SER A 975 -34.05 -16.83 10.37
CA SER A 975 -35.37 -17.02 11.01
C SER A 975 -36.52 -16.38 10.23
N THR A 976 -36.26 -15.32 9.45
CA THR A 976 -37.24 -14.59 8.65
C THR A 976 -37.32 -15.06 7.18
N GLY A 977 -36.49 -16.04 6.78
CA GLY A 977 -36.42 -16.52 5.41
C GLY A 977 -35.61 -15.69 4.44
N ASP A 978 -34.81 -14.76 4.95
CA ASP A 978 -33.99 -13.81 4.20
C ASP A 978 -32.51 -14.26 4.11
N GLN A 979 -32.26 -15.57 4.24
CA GLN A 979 -30.92 -16.16 4.31
C GLN A 979 -30.08 -15.97 3.03
N TRP A 980 -30.71 -15.82 1.87
CA TRP A 980 -30.01 -15.59 0.61
C TRP A 980 -29.13 -14.33 0.65
N ARG A 981 -29.57 -13.32 1.41
CA ARG A 981 -28.84 -12.07 1.59
C ARG A 981 -27.53 -12.26 2.34
N VAL A 982 -27.51 -13.21 3.27
CA VAL A 982 -26.38 -13.45 4.18
C VAL A 982 -25.44 -14.51 3.61
N TYR A 983 -26.00 -15.57 3.03
CA TYR A 983 -25.24 -16.76 2.62
C TYR A 983 -25.08 -16.88 1.10
N GLY A 984 -25.72 -16.00 0.31
CA GLY A 984 -25.57 -15.96 -1.15
C GLY A 984 -26.25 -17.09 -1.91
N TYR A 985 -27.05 -17.92 -1.22
CA TYR A 985 -27.83 -18.98 -1.85
C TYR A 985 -29.21 -19.07 -1.20
N ASP A 986 -30.19 -19.48 -2.01
CA ASP A 986 -31.56 -19.75 -1.55
C ASP A 986 -31.68 -21.22 -1.18
N THR A 987 -31.95 -21.50 0.10
CA THR A 987 -32.10 -22.87 0.59
C THR A 987 -33.34 -23.58 0.01
N ASP A 988 -34.33 -22.85 -0.49
CA ASP A 988 -35.54 -23.41 -1.08
C ASP A 988 -35.29 -24.00 -2.48
N VAL A 989 -34.20 -23.59 -3.15
CA VAL A 989 -33.83 -24.13 -4.49
C VAL A 989 -33.08 -25.46 -4.39
N TYR A 990 -32.54 -25.81 -3.22
CA TYR A 990 -31.78 -27.06 -3.00
C TYR A 990 -32.59 -28.20 -2.39
N GLU A 991 -33.91 -28.08 -2.23
CA GLU A 991 -34.77 -29.13 -1.67
C GLU A 991 -34.71 -30.49 -2.41
N GLY A 992 -34.07 -30.58 -3.54
CA GLY A 992 -33.92 -31.83 -4.31
C GLY A 992 -32.68 -32.67 -3.96
N GLN A 993 -31.67 -32.19 -3.24
CA GLN A 993 -30.43 -32.93 -3.04
C GLN A 993 -30.00 -33.21 -1.59
N TYR A 994 -30.54 -32.54 -0.55
CA TYR A 994 -30.17 -32.77 0.85
C TYR A 994 -31.39 -32.71 1.78
N SER A 995 -32.06 -33.87 1.94
CA SER A 995 -33.18 -34.04 2.89
C SER A 995 -32.82 -33.87 4.38
N ASN A 996 -31.55 -33.75 4.73
CA ASN A 996 -31.05 -33.51 6.10
C ASN A 996 -30.99 -32.03 6.51
N ASP A 997 -30.83 -31.13 5.55
CA ASP A 997 -30.70 -29.69 5.86
C ASP A 997 -31.99 -29.07 6.43
N THR A 998 -33.15 -29.56 6.01
CA THR A 998 -34.47 -29.07 6.46
C THR A 998 -34.74 -29.38 7.92
N ALA A 999 -34.28 -30.52 8.43
CA ALA A 999 -34.41 -30.88 9.84
C ALA A 999 -33.49 -30.07 10.75
N GLU A 1000 -32.27 -29.79 10.30
CA GLU A 1000 -31.31 -28.92 10.98
C GLU A 1000 -31.79 -27.46 11.00
N GLN A 1001 -32.31 -26.93 9.88
CA GLN A 1001 -32.91 -25.59 9.83
C GLN A 1001 -34.10 -25.44 10.76
N MET A 1002 -34.98 -26.44 10.88
CA MET A 1002 -36.09 -26.41 11.82
C MET A 1002 -35.62 -26.45 13.25
N MET A 1003 -34.61 -27.23 13.59
CA MET A 1003 -34.01 -27.24 14.93
C MET A 1003 -33.42 -25.88 15.30
N PHE A 1004 -32.74 -25.18 14.36
CA PHE A 1004 -32.15 -23.86 14.61
C PHE A 1004 -33.17 -22.73 14.65
N ARG A 1005 -34.26 -22.80 13.83
CA ARG A 1005 -35.39 -21.86 13.94
C ARG A 1005 -36.10 -21.95 15.30
N SER A 1006 -36.04 -23.09 15.96
CA SER A 1006 -36.63 -23.28 17.30
C SER A 1006 -35.68 -22.90 18.44
N SER A 1007 -34.39 -22.79 18.21
CA SER A 1007 -33.36 -22.41 19.21
C SER A 1007 -32.84 -20.96 19.09
N ALA A 1008 -33.12 -20.28 17.97
CA ALA A 1008 -32.87 -18.85 17.78
C ALA A 1008 -34.07 -18.03 18.32
#